data_3ec2b561e315ffb3581de3f674795427
#
_entry.id   3ec2b561e315ffb3581de3f674795427
#
_cell.length_a   1.000
_cell.length_b   1.000
_cell.length_c   1.000
_cell.angle_alpha   90.00
_cell.angle_beta   90.00
_cell.angle_gamma   90.00
#
_symmetry.space_group_name_H-M   'P 1'
#
loop_
_entity.id
_entity.type
_entity.pdbx_description
1 polymer ?
#
loop_
_entity_poly.entity_id
_entity_poly.type
_entity_poly.pdbx_seq_one_letter_code
_entity_poly.pdbx_strand_id
1 'polypeptide(L)'
;MAMRIAALLFVIASTVFAQVPVAPSPGLAGEPLGTNVQNYNIVDSFETGYRFSTVGGSFEQYRSSVNFGDGIRLLGSSLMVNSKNGHGRLFDQFTLSTQGLGNDPYESAVMRVEKNRLYRYDMSWRRNDYFNPGLVTGGGDGQHLLDTQNRMQDHNLTLFPQSNLKVFAGFSTSSQTGPGYSSIQLFGATGNTFPLFSNVHRVWREYRLGNEFRVFGIRVNWMHGWEDFKDDTGATLAAAGVPVAMPGPLPAGLSSFQASDPNHGTNPYWRAAIFADRGLFHLNGRFTYSGGRNAFVVDERSQASSPARVQNVITSGNGDRPVATGNLNLSFTPTSKLTVANSTSVYNVRTLGNSYFAEFDSQTQATTVLFYRYLGIRTVANDTNLNYQVSHLWGFMGAYHYSERLITSQQQFTFAGATSSNPAEQSNQLRSGEAGVRLTPWKPLSVLLSAEIGTNSHPFTPIAGGDYHTLTGRVQYRAKTFRLAAAVKADYNANSVSLTSYAAQSRTYSVNGNWTPLSRFTIDAGFSRAHTYTIGGIAYFLDQQLFQGQSSIYLSNINSIYAGVRYTIRSRIDLYLGYTRVQDLGDGRAAANAGVGSAPALFQAVQTFPVAFQSPMARLSVKVNDKLRWNAGYQYYGYQQDFTSLLGYRANTGYTSLSFSF
;
A
#
# COMPACT_ATOMS: atom_id res chain seq x y z
N MET A 1 5.12 9.72 -13.81
CA MET A 1 5.72 10.44 -12.66
C MET A 1 4.67 11.01 -11.73
N ALA A 2 3.58 11.64 -12.22
CA ALA A 2 2.42 12.00 -11.40
C ALA A 2 1.84 10.81 -10.60
N MET A 3 1.81 9.60 -11.17
CA MET A 3 1.42 8.37 -10.48
C MET A 3 2.45 7.89 -9.45
N ARG A 4 3.75 8.21 -9.62
CA ARG A 4 4.79 7.94 -8.61
C ARG A 4 4.80 9.00 -7.50
N ILE A 5 4.45 10.24 -7.80
CA ILE A 5 4.27 11.31 -6.79
C ILE A 5 2.96 11.12 -6.05
N ALA A 6 1.87 10.74 -6.72
CA ALA A 6 0.63 10.31 -6.07
C ALA A 6 0.82 9.00 -5.29
N ALA A 7 1.60 8.03 -5.80
CA ALA A 7 1.97 6.83 -5.06
C ALA A 7 2.94 7.13 -3.90
N LEU A 8 3.82 8.13 -4.02
CA LEU A 8 4.68 8.55 -2.91
C LEU A 8 3.92 9.37 -1.86
N LEU A 9 2.96 10.19 -2.27
CA LEU A 9 2.02 10.87 -1.37
C LEU A 9 1.01 9.89 -0.76
N PHE A 10 0.55 8.90 -1.51
CA PHE A 10 -0.28 7.80 -0.99
C PHE A 10 0.52 6.85 -0.08
N VAL A 11 1.80 6.58 -0.37
CA VAL A 11 2.68 5.80 0.50
C VAL A 11 3.04 6.59 1.78
N ILE A 12 3.20 7.90 1.71
CA ILE A 12 3.44 8.73 2.92
C ILE A 12 2.14 8.89 3.72
N ALA A 13 0.98 9.05 3.08
CA ALA A 13 -0.32 9.08 3.76
C ALA A 13 -0.76 7.69 4.24
N SER A 14 -0.49 6.63 3.48
CA SER A 14 -0.81 5.25 3.87
C SER A 14 0.14 4.69 4.94
N THR A 15 1.38 5.17 5.03
CA THR A 15 2.28 4.77 6.12
C THR A 15 1.92 5.41 7.46
N VAL A 16 1.19 6.53 7.47
CA VAL A 16 0.68 7.13 8.71
C VAL A 16 -0.54 6.39 9.25
N PHE A 17 -1.34 5.75 8.38
CA PHE A 17 -2.53 4.99 8.78
C PHE A 17 -2.33 3.46 8.80
N ALA A 18 -1.23 2.94 8.21
CA ALA A 18 -1.04 1.51 8.03
C ALA A 18 -0.36 0.79 9.20
N GLN A 19 0.15 1.52 10.20
CA GLN A 19 0.77 0.91 11.37
C GLN A 19 0.19 1.50 12.64
N VAL A 20 -0.43 0.65 13.43
CA VAL A 20 -0.79 0.98 14.81
C VAL A 20 0.49 1.32 15.56
N PRO A 21 0.61 2.50 16.18
CA PRO A 21 1.80 2.85 16.92
C PRO A 21 2.01 1.85 18.07
N VAL A 22 3.20 1.29 18.16
CA VAL A 22 3.58 0.30 19.18
C VAL A 22 4.77 0.81 19.96
N ALA A 23 4.78 0.59 21.25
CA ALA A 23 5.93 0.94 22.09
C ALA A 23 7.18 0.17 21.61
N PRO A 24 8.35 0.82 21.46
CA PRO A 24 9.57 0.14 21.07
C PRO A 24 9.90 -1.01 22.04
N SER A 25 10.50 -2.08 21.54
CA SER A 25 10.95 -3.18 22.39
C SER A 25 11.90 -2.68 23.49
N PRO A 26 11.76 -3.17 24.72
CA PRO A 26 12.67 -2.80 25.82
C PRO A 26 14.11 -3.30 25.63
N GLY A 27 14.33 -4.16 24.66
CA GLY A 27 15.56 -4.91 24.52
C GLY A 27 15.60 -6.17 25.37
N LEU A 28 16.65 -6.94 25.24
CA LEU A 28 16.85 -8.16 25.99
C LEU A 28 17.18 -7.88 27.47
N ALA A 29 16.95 -8.87 28.35
CA ALA A 29 17.27 -8.75 29.75
C ALA A 29 18.77 -8.60 30.01
N GLY A 30 19.61 -9.20 29.18
CA GLY A 30 21.06 -9.11 29.14
C GLY A 30 21.57 -9.44 27.73
N GLU A 31 22.88 -9.38 27.52
CA GLU A 31 23.47 -9.91 26.29
C GLU A 31 23.39 -11.45 26.34
N PRO A 32 22.69 -12.08 25.39
CA PRO A 32 22.59 -13.53 25.40
C PRO A 32 23.93 -14.15 25.00
N LEU A 33 24.59 -14.77 25.92
CA LEU A 33 25.86 -15.49 25.68
C LEU A 33 25.63 -16.86 25.05
N GLY A 34 24.40 -17.35 25.13
CA GLY A 34 23.99 -18.64 24.61
C GLY A 34 24.52 -19.83 25.40
N THR A 35 24.02 -21.00 25.07
CA THR A 35 24.43 -22.28 25.66
C THR A 35 25.15 -23.10 24.62
N ASN A 36 26.29 -23.61 24.98
CA ASN A 36 27.09 -24.47 24.11
C ASN A 36 26.59 -25.92 24.19
N VAL A 37 26.08 -26.45 23.09
CA VAL A 37 25.67 -27.85 22.95
C VAL A 37 26.49 -28.47 21.82
N GLN A 38 27.37 -29.37 22.16
CA GLN A 38 28.31 -29.99 21.21
C GLN A 38 29.10 -28.93 20.40
N ASN A 39 28.95 -28.92 19.07
CA ASN A 39 29.63 -28.01 18.16
C ASN A 39 28.83 -26.72 17.86
N TYR A 40 27.73 -26.51 18.56
CA TYR A 40 26.87 -25.36 18.33
C TYR A 40 26.78 -24.48 19.58
N ASN A 41 26.59 -23.18 19.34
CA ASN A 41 26.17 -22.21 20.34
C ASN A 41 24.70 -21.87 20.06
N ILE A 42 23.83 -22.05 21.01
CA ILE A 42 22.40 -21.80 20.96
C ILE A 42 22.11 -20.54 21.75
N VAL A 43 21.58 -19.53 21.08
CA VAL A 43 21.10 -18.28 21.68
C VAL A 43 19.60 -18.22 21.49
N ASP A 44 18.86 -18.11 22.57
CA ASP A 44 17.40 -18.06 22.53
C ASP A 44 16.86 -16.88 23.32
N SER A 45 15.79 -16.30 22.83
CA SER A 45 14.99 -15.31 23.54
C SER A 45 13.53 -15.42 23.15
N PHE A 46 12.64 -15.31 24.12
CA PHE A 46 11.22 -15.25 23.86
C PHE A 46 10.52 -14.34 24.86
N GLU A 47 9.42 -13.77 24.43
CA GLU A 47 8.53 -12.97 25.26
C GLU A 47 7.12 -13.53 25.16
N THR A 48 6.59 -14.01 26.27
CA THR A 48 5.23 -14.55 26.37
C THR A 48 4.45 -13.81 27.47
N GLY A 49 3.16 -13.67 27.24
CA GLY A 49 2.32 -12.95 28.20
C GLY A 49 0.85 -13.02 27.86
N TYR A 50 0.09 -12.20 28.54
CA TYR A 50 -1.35 -12.07 28.35
C TYR A 50 -1.71 -10.65 27.92
N ARG A 51 -2.57 -10.52 26.90
CA ARG A 51 -3.14 -9.26 26.45
C ARG A 51 -4.57 -9.11 26.95
N PHE A 52 -4.92 -7.90 27.35
CA PHE A 52 -6.24 -7.47 27.76
C PHE A 52 -6.74 -6.40 26.81
N SER A 53 -8.01 -6.43 26.44
CA SER A 53 -8.63 -5.39 25.64
C SER A 53 -10.05 -5.09 26.12
N THR A 54 -10.43 -3.82 26.07
CA THR A 54 -11.82 -3.39 26.27
C THR A 54 -12.16 -2.35 25.23
N VAL A 55 -13.31 -2.50 24.59
CA VAL A 55 -13.74 -1.62 23.50
C VAL A 55 -15.11 -1.05 23.83
N GLY A 56 -15.24 0.27 23.77
CA GLY A 56 -16.51 0.99 23.83
C GLY A 56 -16.75 1.74 22.52
N GLY A 57 -18.00 1.81 22.10
CA GLY A 57 -18.39 2.35 20.80
C GLY A 57 -18.34 1.30 19.69
N SER A 58 -17.97 1.67 18.46
CA SER A 58 -17.95 0.76 17.32
C SER A 58 -16.85 -0.28 17.41
N PHE A 59 -17.22 -1.50 17.77
CA PHE A 59 -16.31 -2.65 17.79
C PHE A 59 -15.79 -2.99 16.38
N GLU A 60 -16.63 -2.84 15.38
CA GLU A 60 -16.28 -3.11 13.98
C GLU A 60 -15.22 -2.15 13.45
N GLN A 61 -15.35 -0.85 13.76
CA GLN A 61 -14.33 0.13 13.41
C GLN A 61 -13.02 -0.11 14.18
N TYR A 62 -13.09 -0.56 15.42
CA TYR A 62 -11.92 -1.00 16.18
C TYR A 62 -11.24 -2.20 15.50
N ARG A 63 -12.01 -3.20 15.07
CA ARG A 63 -11.47 -4.37 14.34
C ARG A 63 -10.79 -3.97 13.03
N SER A 64 -11.31 -3.00 12.31
CA SER A 64 -10.73 -2.56 11.05
C SER A 64 -9.39 -1.86 11.20
N SER A 65 -9.09 -1.30 12.37
CA SER A 65 -7.91 -0.45 12.59
C SER A 65 -6.88 -1.03 13.55
N VAL A 66 -7.30 -1.76 14.58
CA VAL A 66 -6.45 -2.26 15.67
C VAL A 66 -6.55 -3.78 15.84
N ASN A 67 -7.75 -4.29 16.06
CA ASN A 67 -8.12 -5.69 16.16
C ASN A 67 -7.35 -6.55 17.20
N PHE A 68 -6.82 -5.96 18.25
CA PHE A 68 -6.21 -6.73 19.34
C PHE A 68 -7.28 -7.32 20.25
N GLY A 69 -7.28 -8.65 20.39
CA GLY A 69 -8.16 -9.37 21.31
C GLY A 69 -7.44 -9.81 22.59
N ASP A 70 -8.22 -10.34 23.53
CA ASP A 70 -7.70 -10.91 24.78
C ASP A 70 -6.98 -12.24 24.56
N GLY A 71 -6.13 -12.64 25.50
CA GLY A 71 -5.57 -13.97 25.57
C GLY A 71 -4.05 -14.05 25.66
N ILE A 72 -3.58 -15.29 25.74
CA ILE A 72 -2.17 -15.61 25.80
C ILE A 72 -1.51 -15.34 24.45
N ARG A 73 -0.31 -14.76 24.47
CA ARG A 73 0.48 -14.39 23.30
C ARG A 73 1.93 -14.83 23.44
N LEU A 74 2.50 -15.32 22.35
CA LEU A 74 3.94 -15.28 22.13
C LEU A 74 4.24 -13.97 21.38
N LEU A 75 4.53 -12.91 22.12
CA LEU A 75 4.73 -11.57 21.58
C LEU A 75 5.93 -11.51 20.63
N GLY A 76 6.96 -12.30 20.93
CA GLY A 76 8.11 -12.46 20.05
C GLY A 76 9.02 -13.58 20.50
N SER A 77 9.73 -14.19 19.55
CA SER A 77 10.82 -15.11 19.85
C SER A 77 11.96 -14.96 18.84
N SER A 78 13.16 -15.30 19.28
CA SER A 78 14.35 -15.34 18.42
C SER A 78 15.22 -16.49 18.86
N LEU A 79 15.42 -17.47 17.99
CA LEU A 79 16.34 -18.59 18.16
C LEU A 79 17.47 -18.46 17.15
N MET A 80 18.70 -18.47 17.62
CA MET A 80 19.89 -18.48 16.78
C MET A 80 20.81 -19.62 17.20
N VAL A 81 21.18 -20.46 16.25
CA VAL A 81 22.09 -21.59 16.43
C VAL A 81 23.27 -21.40 15.49
N ASN A 82 24.45 -21.19 16.04
CA ASN A 82 25.68 -20.97 15.27
C ASN A 82 26.67 -22.10 15.51
N SER A 83 27.28 -22.63 14.46
CA SER A 83 28.40 -23.55 14.61
C SER A 83 29.63 -22.84 15.15
N LYS A 84 30.32 -23.42 16.13
CA LYS A 84 31.47 -22.80 16.81
C LYS A 84 32.65 -22.53 15.86
N ASN A 85 32.85 -23.37 14.86
CA ASN A 85 33.97 -23.31 13.94
C ASN A 85 33.57 -22.91 12.51
N GLY A 86 32.32 -22.56 12.27
CA GLY A 86 31.81 -22.33 10.91
C GLY A 86 31.78 -23.57 10.03
N HIS A 87 31.82 -24.78 10.64
CA HIS A 87 31.84 -26.08 9.98
C HIS A 87 30.85 -27.07 10.62
N GLY A 88 29.62 -26.62 10.87
CA GLY A 88 28.55 -27.48 11.35
C GLY A 88 28.25 -28.62 10.36
N ARG A 89 27.72 -29.73 10.83
CA ARG A 89 27.45 -30.89 9.97
C ARG A 89 26.40 -30.61 8.90
N LEU A 90 25.25 -30.04 9.30
CA LEU A 90 24.12 -29.74 8.40
C LEU A 90 24.06 -28.26 8.01
N PHE A 91 24.26 -27.37 8.98
CA PHE A 91 24.25 -25.92 8.78
C PHE A 91 25.31 -25.28 9.67
N ASP A 92 25.70 -24.06 9.33
CA ASP A 92 26.61 -23.22 10.14
C ASP A 92 25.85 -22.16 10.92
N GLN A 93 24.72 -21.72 10.36
CA GLN A 93 23.81 -20.79 11.02
C GLN A 93 22.36 -21.22 10.80
N PHE A 94 21.59 -21.21 11.87
CA PHE A 94 20.14 -21.29 11.85
C PHE A 94 19.57 -20.12 12.65
N THR A 95 18.61 -19.39 12.06
CA THR A 95 17.87 -18.33 12.77
C THR A 95 16.38 -18.52 12.56
N LEU A 96 15.61 -18.37 13.63
CA LEU A 96 14.16 -18.34 13.60
C LEU A 96 13.70 -17.17 14.45
N SER A 97 12.88 -16.30 13.91
CA SER A 97 12.21 -15.25 14.68
C SER A 97 10.72 -15.27 14.42
N THR A 98 9.94 -15.03 15.47
CA THR A 98 8.48 -14.95 15.39
C THR A 98 7.96 -13.71 16.06
N GLN A 99 6.79 -13.25 15.64
CA GLN A 99 6.12 -12.09 16.22
C GLN A 99 4.61 -12.30 16.22
N GLY A 100 3.95 -11.96 17.31
CA GLY A 100 2.50 -11.86 17.44
C GLY A 100 1.76 -13.19 17.41
N LEU A 101 2.43 -14.34 17.59
CA LEU A 101 1.78 -15.64 17.58
C LEU A 101 0.82 -15.79 18.76
N GLY A 102 -0.36 -16.35 18.51
CA GLY A 102 -1.40 -16.56 19.50
C GLY A 102 -2.61 -15.67 19.29
N ASN A 103 -2.97 -15.47 18.03
CA ASN A 103 -4.18 -14.76 17.61
C ASN A 103 -4.10 -13.22 17.68
N ASP A 104 -2.92 -12.64 17.49
CA ASP A 104 -2.83 -11.23 17.09
C ASP A 104 -3.27 -11.08 15.62
N PRO A 105 -3.80 -9.92 15.21
CA PRO A 105 -4.27 -9.71 13.85
C PRO A 105 -3.15 -9.77 12.80
N TYR A 106 -1.91 -9.69 13.25
CA TYR A 106 -0.73 -9.85 12.43
C TYR A 106 0.25 -10.80 13.11
N GLU A 107 0.54 -11.90 12.45
CA GLU A 107 1.49 -12.91 12.89
C GLU A 107 2.59 -13.09 11.84
N SER A 108 3.81 -13.33 12.29
CA SER A 108 4.91 -13.62 11.37
C SER A 108 5.94 -14.58 11.96
N ALA A 109 6.57 -15.33 11.04
CA ALA A 109 7.75 -16.14 11.33
C ALA A 109 8.74 -15.99 10.17
N VAL A 110 10.01 -15.80 10.52
CA VAL A 110 11.12 -15.73 9.56
C VAL A 110 12.18 -16.71 9.98
N MET A 111 12.61 -17.55 9.03
CA MET A 111 13.63 -18.57 9.26
C MET A 111 14.74 -18.43 8.21
N ARG A 112 15.98 -18.57 8.65
CA ARG A 112 17.14 -18.73 7.79
C ARG A 112 17.95 -19.94 8.21
N VAL A 113 18.37 -20.73 7.22
CA VAL A 113 19.33 -21.82 7.39
C VAL A 113 20.47 -21.56 6.41
N GLU A 114 21.70 -21.50 6.91
CA GLU A 114 22.86 -21.26 6.07
C GLU A 114 23.96 -22.28 6.36
N LYS A 115 24.51 -22.84 5.30
CA LYS A 115 25.73 -23.62 5.27
C LYS A 115 26.76 -22.83 4.46
N ASN A 116 27.83 -22.41 5.10
CA ASN A 116 28.87 -21.59 4.48
C ASN A 116 29.30 -22.13 3.11
N ARG A 117 29.33 -21.25 2.11
CA ARG A 117 29.68 -21.52 0.70
C ARG A 117 28.77 -22.47 -0.07
N LEU A 118 27.90 -23.26 0.60
CA LEU A 118 27.08 -24.28 -0.06
C LEU A 118 25.67 -23.81 -0.35
N TYR A 119 24.93 -23.40 0.67
CA TYR A 119 23.55 -22.96 0.49
C TYR A 119 23.10 -21.98 1.57
N ARG A 120 22.11 -21.19 1.22
CA ARG A 120 21.29 -20.38 2.12
C ARG A 120 19.83 -20.59 1.77
N TYR A 121 19.04 -20.93 2.76
CA TYR A 121 17.60 -21.04 2.65
C TYR A 121 16.95 -20.00 3.55
N ASP A 122 16.11 -19.16 2.98
CA ASP A 122 15.32 -18.14 3.67
C ASP A 122 13.83 -18.48 3.51
N MET A 123 13.08 -18.46 4.62
CA MET A 123 11.64 -18.64 4.62
C MET A 123 10.98 -17.50 5.42
N SER A 124 9.90 -16.97 4.91
CA SER A 124 9.02 -16.08 5.66
C SER A 124 7.57 -16.57 5.58
N TRP A 125 6.90 -16.52 6.71
CA TRP A 125 5.49 -16.78 6.83
C TRP A 125 4.82 -15.59 7.50
N ARG A 126 3.64 -15.18 6.99
CA ARG A 126 2.86 -14.06 7.53
C ARG A 126 1.38 -14.42 7.46
N ARG A 127 0.67 -14.03 8.51
CA ARG A 127 -0.79 -14.04 8.58
C ARG A 127 -1.27 -12.64 8.91
N ASN A 128 -2.31 -12.18 8.23
CA ASN A 128 -2.95 -10.90 8.49
C ASN A 128 -4.47 -11.08 8.45
N ASP A 129 -5.14 -10.76 9.53
CA ASP A 129 -6.60 -10.73 9.60
C ASP A 129 -7.06 -9.36 9.08
N TYR A 130 -7.76 -9.36 7.96
CA TYR A 130 -8.28 -8.16 7.33
C TYR A 130 -9.77 -8.05 7.56
N PHE A 131 -10.18 -7.00 8.22
CA PHE A 131 -11.57 -6.69 8.48
C PHE A 131 -11.93 -5.31 7.92
N ASN A 132 -12.98 -5.24 7.12
CA ASN A 132 -13.61 -4.01 6.67
C ASN A 132 -15.07 -4.05 7.11
N PRO A 133 -15.55 -3.11 7.95
CA PRO A 133 -16.93 -3.11 8.47
C PRO A 133 -17.99 -2.86 7.39
N GLY A 134 -17.57 -2.39 6.20
CA GLY A 134 -18.50 -1.98 5.15
C GLY A 134 -19.13 -0.63 5.42
N LEU A 135 -20.21 -0.35 4.69
CA LEU A 135 -20.98 0.87 4.85
C LEU A 135 -21.97 0.71 6.03
N VAL A 136 -21.85 1.59 7.01
CA VAL A 136 -22.84 1.75 8.08
C VAL A 136 -23.77 2.88 7.67
N THR A 137 -24.84 2.56 6.97
CA THR A 137 -25.93 3.49 6.66
C THR A 137 -27.17 3.02 7.36
N GLY A 138 -27.97 3.95 7.88
CA GLY A 138 -29.14 3.63 8.72
C GLY A 138 -30.11 2.65 8.09
N GLY A 139 -29.90 1.36 8.30
CA GLY A 139 -30.68 0.24 7.78
C GLY A 139 -29.95 -0.75 6.90
N GLY A 140 -28.63 -0.55 6.65
CA GLY A 140 -27.82 -1.40 5.78
C GLY A 140 -26.50 -1.84 6.43
N ASP A 141 -26.52 -2.18 7.71
CA ASP A 141 -25.34 -2.62 8.43
C ASP A 141 -24.73 -3.86 7.79
N GLY A 142 -23.43 -3.80 7.55
CA GLY A 142 -22.66 -4.89 6.97
C GLY A 142 -22.63 -4.96 5.45
N GLN A 143 -23.19 -3.99 4.72
CA GLN A 143 -23.01 -3.91 3.26
C GLN A 143 -21.52 -3.69 2.94
N HIS A 144 -20.99 -4.49 2.01
CA HIS A 144 -19.56 -4.49 1.62
C HIS A 144 -18.59 -4.85 2.76
N LEU A 145 -19.06 -5.56 3.77
CA LEU A 145 -18.21 -6.13 4.81
C LEU A 145 -17.26 -7.16 4.22
N LEU A 146 -16.01 -7.15 4.69
CA LEU A 146 -15.02 -8.19 4.43
C LEU A 146 -14.37 -8.61 5.74
N ASP A 147 -14.39 -9.92 6.03
CA ASP A 147 -13.72 -10.52 7.19
C ASP A 147 -12.86 -11.68 6.70
N THR A 148 -11.68 -11.34 6.20
CA THR A 148 -10.81 -12.29 5.52
C THR A 148 -9.47 -12.44 6.21
N GLN A 149 -8.87 -13.61 6.05
CA GLN A 149 -7.53 -13.92 6.49
C GLN A 149 -6.60 -14.03 5.29
N ASN A 150 -5.56 -13.21 5.28
CA ASN A 150 -4.48 -13.27 4.30
C ASN A 150 -3.31 -14.07 4.87
N ARG A 151 -2.89 -15.13 4.17
CA ARG A 151 -1.71 -15.93 4.50
C ARG A 151 -0.71 -15.82 3.39
N MET A 152 0.54 -15.56 3.73
CA MET A 152 1.65 -15.40 2.77
C MET A 152 2.82 -16.26 3.21
N GLN A 153 3.43 -16.95 2.27
CA GLN A 153 4.66 -17.70 2.47
C GLN A 153 5.62 -17.39 1.34
N ASP A 154 6.89 -17.28 1.67
CA ASP A 154 7.97 -17.07 0.71
C ASP A 154 9.16 -17.95 1.10
N HIS A 155 9.66 -18.73 0.15
CA HIS A 155 10.74 -19.69 0.30
C HIS A 155 11.81 -19.40 -0.75
N ASN A 156 13.04 -19.16 -0.33
CA ASN A 156 14.16 -18.87 -1.23
C ASN A 156 15.35 -19.75 -0.89
N LEU A 157 15.81 -20.53 -1.85
CA LEU A 157 17.04 -21.29 -1.76
C LEU A 157 18.10 -20.65 -2.66
N THR A 158 19.23 -20.31 -2.10
CA THR A 158 20.41 -19.84 -2.83
C THR A 158 21.53 -20.87 -2.69
N LEU A 159 22.01 -21.41 -3.79
CA LEU A 159 23.19 -22.26 -3.84
C LEU A 159 24.43 -21.42 -4.12
N PHE A 160 25.54 -21.79 -3.50
CA PHE A 160 26.84 -21.12 -3.62
C PHE A 160 26.80 -19.61 -3.32
N PRO A 161 26.25 -19.17 -2.17
CA PRO A 161 25.96 -17.76 -1.89
C PRO A 161 27.19 -16.85 -1.88
N GLN A 162 28.38 -17.41 -1.69
CA GLN A 162 29.64 -16.66 -1.68
C GLN A 162 30.44 -16.78 -3.00
N SER A 163 29.95 -17.53 -3.98
CA SER A 163 30.61 -17.76 -5.28
C SER A 163 30.33 -16.61 -6.24
N ASN A 164 31.18 -16.51 -7.27
CA ASN A 164 30.92 -15.68 -8.43
C ASN A 164 29.74 -16.14 -9.28
N LEU A 165 29.37 -17.40 -9.16
CA LEU A 165 28.15 -17.98 -9.72
C LEU A 165 27.25 -18.42 -8.57
N LYS A 166 26.05 -17.85 -8.49
CA LYS A 166 24.99 -18.26 -7.56
C LYS A 166 23.81 -18.78 -8.35
N VAL A 167 23.15 -19.79 -7.83
CA VAL A 167 21.89 -20.31 -8.37
C VAL A 167 20.83 -20.16 -7.30
N PHE A 168 19.66 -19.68 -7.66
CA PHE A 168 18.55 -19.54 -6.72
C PHE A 168 17.26 -20.13 -7.28
N ALA A 169 16.51 -20.72 -6.39
CA ALA A 169 15.16 -21.20 -6.61
C ALA A 169 14.25 -20.63 -5.53
N GLY A 170 13.02 -20.32 -5.89
CA GLY A 170 12.06 -19.76 -4.94
C GLY A 170 10.64 -20.24 -5.20
N PHE A 171 9.86 -20.23 -4.15
CA PHE A 171 8.43 -20.49 -4.16
C PHE A 171 7.73 -19.49 -3.24
N SER A 172 6.68 -18.85 -3.73
CA SER A 172 5.82 -18.00 -2.90
C SER A 172 4.36 -18.41 -3.07
N THR A 173 3.59 -18.26 -2.01
CA THR A 173 2.13 -18.42 -2.07
C THR A 173 1.46 -17.39 -1.21
N SER A 174 0.32 -16.90 -1.69
CA SER A 174 -0.58 -16.01 -0.95
C SER A 174 -2.00 -16.50 -1.11
N SER A 175 -2.76 -16.51 -0.03
CA SER A 175 -4.17 -16.84 -0.06
C SER A 175 -4.98 -15.83 0.75
N GLN A 176 -6.17 -15.51 0.26
CA GLN A 176 -7.18 -14.73 0.96
C GLN A 176 -8.44 -15.55 1.05
N THR A 177 -8.90 -15.82 2.28
CA THR A 177 -10.09 -16.63 2.53
C THR A 177 -10.93 -16.02 3.64
N GLY A 178 -12.26 -16.12 3.52
CA GLY A 178 -13.19 -15.67 4.55
C GLY A 178 -14.48 -15.10 3.99
N PRO A 179 -15.43 -14.76 4.87
CA PRO A 179 -16.71 -14.21 4.46
C PRO A 179 -16.59 -12.78 3.95
N GLY A 180 -17.42 -12.44 2.98
CA GLY A 180 -17.65 -11.11 2.47
C GLY A 180 -19.14 -10.87 2.25
N TYR A 181 -19.54 -9.62 2.38
CA TYR A 181 -20.87 -9.17 2.03
C TYR A 181 -20.76 -8.08 0.99
N SER A 182 -21.59 -8.15 -0.03
CA SER A 182 -21.73 -7.12 -1.04
C SER A 182 -23.22 -6.84 -1.28
N SER A 183 -23.52 -6.00 -2.23
CA SER A 183 -24.91 -5.76 -2.64
C SER A 183 -24.98 -5.74 -4.15
N ILE A 184 -26.13 -6.15 -4.68
CA ILE A 184 -26.44 -6.09 -6.11
C ILE A 184 -27.73 -5.32 -6.31
N GLN A 185 -27.82 -4.58 -7.41
CA GLN A 185 -29.03 -3.94 -7.87
C GLN A 185 -29.52 -4.67 -9.12
N LEU A 186 -30.72 -5.19 -9.06
CA LEU A 186 -31.29 -6.00 -10.13
C LEU A 186 -32.62 -5.42 -10.65
N PHE A 187 -33.00 -5.86 -11.84
CA PHE A 187 -34.29 -5.58 -12.47
C PHE A 187 -34.53 -4.09 -12.80
N GLY A 188 -33.46 -3.31 -13.05
CA GLY A 188 -33.55 -1.94 -13.53
C GLY A 188 -34.24 -0.95 -12.56
N ALA A 189 -34.52 -1.36 -11.34
CA ALA A 189 -35.15 -0.50 -10.37
C ALA A 189 -34.13 0.24 -9.53
N THR A 190 -34.12 1.58 -9.58
CA THR A 190 -33.36 2.41 -8.67
C THR A 190 -33.82 2.16 -7.24
N GLY A 191 -32.90 1.81 -6.35
CA GLY A 191 -33.20 1.53 -4.93
C GLY A 191 -33.36 0.07 -4.56
N ASN A 192 -33.34 -0.86 -5.50
CA ASN A 192 -33.32 -2.31 -5.22
C ASN A 192 -31.90 -2.77 -4.94
N THR A 193 -31.47 -2.73 -3.70
CA THR A 193 -30.18 -3.26 -3.29
C THR A 193 -30.40 -4.50 -2.43
N PHE A 194 -29.85 -5.62 -2.88
CA PHE A 194 -29.96 -6.90 -2.16
C PHE A 194 -28.62 -7.27 -1.55
N PRO A 195 -28.56 -7.70 -0.27
CA PRO A 195 -27.34 -8.15 0.34
C PRO A 195 -26.92 -9.51 -0.21
N LEU A 196 -25.67 -9.62 -0.60
CA LEU A 196 -25.05 -10.85 -1.08
C LEU A 196 -23.99 -11.32 -0.11
N PHE A 197 -24.01 -12.60 0.21
CA PHE A 197 -22.96 -13.28 0.92
C PHE A 197 -21.97 -13.88 -0.07
N SER A 198 -20.69 -13.63 0.13
CA SER A 198 -19.58 -14.18 -0.65
C SER A 198 -18.63 -14.94 0.25
N ASN A 199 -18.22 -16.12 -0.19
CA ASN A 199 -17.12 -16.84 0.42
C ASN A 199 -15.84 -16.56 -0.41
N VAL A 200 -15.07 -15.59 0.03
CA VAL A 200 -13.86 -15.18 -0.68
C VAL A 200 -12.83 -16.31 -0.63
N HIS A 201 -12.36 -16.72 -1.81
CA HIS A 201 -11.34 -17.74 -1.94
C HIS A 201 -10.39 -17.40 -3.10
N ARG A 202 -9.30 -16.75 -2.77
CA ARG A 202 -8.26 -16.32 -3.72
C ARG A 202 -6.94 -16.97 -3.38
N VAL A 203 -6.25 -17.49 -4.38
CA VAL A 203 -4.92 -18.10 -4.23
C VAL A 203 -4.01 -17.59 -5.33
N TRP A 204 -2.81 -17.22 -4.95
CA TRP A 204 -1.72 -16.84 -5.82
C TRP A 204 -0.47 -17.66 -5.47
N ARG A 205 0.25 -18.14 -6.48
CA ARG A 205 1.50 -18.89 -6.35
C ARG A 205 2.52 -18.38 -7.33
N GLU A 206 3.78 -18.43 -6.94
CA GLU A 206 4.91 -18.06 -7.77
C GLU A 206 6.03 -19.06 -7.61
N TYR A 207 6.59 -19.49 -8.73
CA TYR A 207 7.79 -20.31 -8.80
C TYR A 207 8.88 -19.54 -9.50
N ARG A 208 10.11 -19.58 -8.97
CA ARG A 208 11.25 -18.80 -9.46
C ARG A 208 12.47 -19.66 -9.60
N LEU A 209 13.20 -19.48 -10.70
CA LEU A 209 14.51 -20.07 -10.93
C LEU A 209 15.42 -19.02 -11.57
N GLY A 210 16.66 -18.91 -11.10
CA GLY A 210 17.58 -17.94 -11.65
C GLY A 210 19.03 -18.15 -11.23
N ASN A 211 19.86 -17.25 -11.70
CA ASN A 211 21.27 -17.22 -11.36
C ASN A 211 21.79 -15.78 -11.27
N GLU A 212 22.88 -15.62 -10.55
CA GLU A 212 23.70 -14.41 -10.53
C GLU A 212 25.13 -14.81 -10.85
N PHE A 213 25.77 -14.11 -11.77
CA PHE A 213 27.16 -14.30 -12.05
C PHE A 213 27.92 -12.99 -12.09
N ARG A 214 29.20 -13.04 -11.71
CA ARG A 214 30.10 -11.90 -11.73
C ARG A 214 31.26 -12.20 -12.67
N VAL A 215 31.40 -11.39 -13.71
CA VAL A 215 32.45 -11.50 -14.72
C VAL A 215 33.04 -10.10 -14.99
N PHE A 216 34.37 -9.96 -14.94
CA PHE A 216 35.08 -8.68 -15.19
C PHE A 216 34.54 -7.49 -14.39
N GLY A 217 34.10 -7.69 -13.13
CA GLY A 217 33.53 -6.66 -12.29
C GLY A 217 32.07 -6.28 -12.61
N ILE A 218 31.48 -6.88 -13.62
CA ILE A 218 30.06 -6.75 -13.94
C ILE A 218 29.30 -7.88 -13.26
N ARG A 219 28.24 -7.54 -12.57
CA ARG A 219 27.29 -8.51 -11.96
C ARG A 219 26.03 -8.54 -12.80
N VAL A 220 25.68 -9.72 -13.24
CA VAL A 220 24.45 -9.99 -13.98
C VAL A 220 23.59 -10.95 -13.16
N ASN A 221 22.35 -10.58 -12.96
CA ASN A 221 21.33 -11.41 -12.34
C ASN A 221 20.24 -11.69 -13.38
N TRP A 222 19.83 -12.94 -13.48
CA TRP A 222 18.80 -13.39 -14.39
C TRP A 222 17.85 -14.33 -13.68
N MET A 223 16.55 -14.19 -13.94
CA MET A 223 15.52 -15.00 -13.31
C MET A 223 14.35 -15.24 -14.26
N HIS A 224 13.86 -16.46 -14.27
CA HIS A 224 12.59 -16.82 -14.85
C HIS A 224 11.62 -17.26 -13.76
N GLY A 225 10.38 -16.83 -13.86
CA GLY A 225 9.35 -17.21 -12.92
C GLY A 225 8.02 -17.46 -13.60
N TRP A 226 7.15 -18.16 -12.87
CA TRP A 226 5.78 -18.45 -13.25
C TRP A 226 4.88 -18.09 -12.08
N GLU A 227 3.91 -17.25 -12.34
CA GLU A 227 2.85 -16.93 -11.41
C GLU A 227 1.56 -17.60 -11.90
N ASP A 228 0.80 -18.19 -11.00
CA ASP A 228 -0.57 -18.60 -11.22
C ASP A 228 -1.48 -17.99 -10.15
N PHE A 229 -2.65 -17.56 -10.56
CA PHE A 229 -3.67 -17.09 -9.64
C PHE A 229 -5.02 -17.74 -9.95
N LYS A 230 -5.81 -17.88 -8.90
CA LYS A 230 -7.14 -18.43 -8.97
C LYS A 230 -8.04 -17.69 -7.98
N ASP A 231 -9.18 -17.21 -8.45
CA ASP A 231 -10.27 -16.66 -7.65
C ASP A 231 -11.52 -17.51 -7.89
N ASP A 232 -11.98 -18.21 -6.87
CA ASP A 232 -13.18 -19.03 -6.87
C ASP A 232 -14.28 -18.41 -6.00
N THR A 233 -14.28 -17.10 -5.85
CA THR A 233 -15.29 -16.39 -5.06
C THR A 233 -16.66 -16.53 -5.74
N GLY A 234 -17.63 -17.02 -4.99
CA GLY A 234 -19.04 -17.06 -5.40
C GLY A 234 -19.89 -16.18 -4.49
N ALA A 235 -21.08 -15.80 -4.95
CA ALA A 235 -22.02 -15.00 -4.17
C ALA A 235 -23.44 -15.61 -4.18
N THR A 236 -24.10 -15.52 -3.02
CA THR A 236 -25.49 -15.96 -2.83
C THR A 236 -26.27 -14.92 -2.03
N LEU A 237 -27.60 -14.99 -2.01
CA LEU A 237 -28.38 -14.17 -1.08
C LEU A 237 -27.96 -14.44 0.36
N ALA A 238 -27.74 -13.37 1.13
CA ALA A 238 -27.23 -13.46 2.51
C ALA A 238 -28.26 -14.09 3.47
N ALA A 239 -29.54 -13.93 3.21
CA ALA A 239 -30.65 -14.66 3.88
C ALA A 239 -31.90 -14.52 3.04
N ALA A 240 -32.65 -15.58 2.88
CA ALA A 240 -33.99 -15.50 2.30
C ALA A 240 -34.86 -14.61 3.19
N GLY A 241 -35.28 -13.48 2.68
CA GLY A 241 -36.30 -12.66 3.30
C GLY A 241 -35.85 -11.59 4.31
N VAL A 242 -34.58 -11.24 4.41
CA VAL A 242 -34.19 -10.00 5.11
C VAL A 242 -34.10 -8.88 4.08
N PRO A 243 -35.12 -8.04 3.91
CA PRO A 243 -34.98 -6.85 3.11
C PRO A 243 -34.03 -5.93 3.86
N VAL A 244 -32.98 -5.45 3.19
CA VAL A 244 -32.32 -4.23 3.61
C VAL A 244 -33.41 -3.17 3.65
N ALA A 245 -33.69 -2.62 4.83
CA ALA A 245 -34.76 -1.64 5.01
C ALA A 245 -34.41 -0.38 4.21
N MET A 246 -34.93 -0.31 2.99
CA MET A 246 -34.94 0.93 2.22
C MET A 246 -36.29 1.61 2.40
N PRO A 247 -36.35 2.94 2.57
CA PRO A 247 -37.59 3.66 2.61
C PRO A 247 -38.24 3.65 1.21
N GLY A 248 -39.24 2.80 1.01
CA GLY A 248 -40.02 2.73 -0.23
C GLY A 248 -40.61 1.34 -0.46
N PRO A 249 -41.66 1.20 -1.27
CA PRO A 249 -42.21 -0.11 -1.61
C PRO A 249 -41.14 -0.87 -2.40
N LEU A 250 -40.72 -2.03 -1.93
CA LEU A 250 -39.82 -2.95 -2.62
C LEU A 250 -40.47 -3.39 -3.94
N PRO A 251 -39.98 -2.98 -5.13
CA PRO A 251 -40.40 -3.62 -6.34
C PRO A 251 -39.78 -5.01 -6.40
N ALA A 252 -40.54 -6.02 -6.68
CA ALA A 252 -40.15 -7.40 -6.94
C ALA A 252 -39.21 -8.02 -5.89
N GLY A 253 -39.76 -8.76 -4.94
CA GLY A 253 -38.97 -9.52 -3.98
C GLY A 253 -38.04 -10.51 -4.70
N LEU A 254 -36.72 -10.28 -4.68
CA LEU A 254 -35.75 -11.27 -5.10
C LEU A 254 -35.85 -12.48 -4.19
N SER A 255 -36.15 -13.65 -4.75
CA SER A 255 -36.34 -14.90 -4.00
C SER A 255 -35.07 -15.76 -4.01
N SER A 256 -34.25 -15.66 -5.04
CA SER A 256 -32.95 -16.33 -5.09
C SER A 256 -31.95 -15.56 -5.94
N PHE A 257 -30.69 -15.65 -5.55
CA PHE A 257 -29.56 -15.17 -6.31
C PHE A 257 -28.37 -16.10 -6.11
N GLN A 258 -27.71 -16.43 -7.18
CA GLN A 258 -26.48 -17.18 -7.16
C GLN A 258 -25.56 -16.63 -8.25
N ALA A 259 -24.34 -16.28 -7.90
CA ALA A 259 -23.29 -15.93 -8.84
C ALA A 259 -22.07 -16.80 -8.62
N SER A 260 -21.50 -17.29 -9.70
CA SER A 260 -20.20 -17.95 -9.73
C SER A 260 -19.29 -17.14 -10.63
N ASP A 261 -18.15 -16.72 -10.11
CA ASP A 261 -17.22 -15.83 -10.82
C ASP A 261 -15.78 -16.37 -10.78
N PRO A 262 -15.54 -17.59 -11.29
CA PRO A 262 -14.21 -18.15 -11.34
C PRO A 262 -13.33 -17.35 -12.31
N ASN A 263 -12.21 -16.90 -11.80
CA ASN A 263 -11.19 -16.15 -12.52
C ASN A 263 -9.82 -16.78 -12.27
N HIS A 264 -9.10 -17.17 -13.33
CA HIS A 264 -7.80 -17.77 -13.20
C HIS A 264 -6.85 -17.29 -14.30
N GLY A 265 -5.58 -17.31 -14.00
CA GLY A 265 -4.58 -16.88 -14.96
C GLY A 265 -3.18 -17.33 -14.61
N THR A 266 -2.32 -17.22 -15.60
CA THR A 266 -0.89 -17.51 -15.51
C THR A 266 -0.09 -16.32 -16.00
N ASN A 267 1.06 -16.09 -15.41
CA ASN A 267 1.96 -15.00 -15.78
C ASN A 267 3.42 -15.48 -15.77
N PRO A 268 3.91 -16.09 -16.84
CA PRO A 268 5.34 -16.34 -17.00
C PRO A 268 6.07 -15.01 -17.13
N TYR A 269 7.22 -14.87 -16.48
CA TYR A 269 8.01 -13.66 -16.55
C TYR A 269 9.53 -13.91 -16.57
N TRP A 270 10.25 -12.93 -17.11
CA TRP A 270 11.70 -12.88 -17.14
C TRP A 270 12.16 -11.59 -16.46
N ARG A 271 13.16 -11.70 -15.61
CA ARG A 271 13.83 -10.53 -15.00
C ARG A 271 15.33 -10.64 -15.26
N ALA A 272 15.90 -9.53 -15.65
CA ALA A 272 17.35 -9.38 -15.77
C ALA A 272 17.80 -8.11 -15.06
N ALA A 273 18.95 -8.16 -14.40
CA ALA A 273 19.58 -6.99 -13.81
C ALA A 273 21.09 -7.02 -14.08
N ILE A 274 21.62 -5.85 -14.38
CA ILE A 274 23.06 -5.64 -14.60
C ILE A 274 23.56 -4.55 -13.66
N PHE A 275 24.70 -4.79 -13.04
CA PHE A 275 25.40 -3.84 -12.19
C PHE A 275 26.87 -3.80 -12.59
N ALA A 276 27.37 -2.61 -12.83
CA ALA A 276 28.79 -2.41 -13.07
C ALA A 276 29.25 -1.16 -12.30
N ASP A 277 30.38 -1.29 -11.66
CA ASP A 277 31.05 -0.20 -10.93
C ASP A 277 32.49 -0.13 -11.42
N ARG A 278 32.80 0.92 -12.15
CA ARG A 278 34.08 1.10 -12.80
C ARG A 278 34.60 2.53 -12.65
N GLY A 279 35.19 2.79 -11.51
CA GLY A 279 35.86 4.08 -11.23
C GLY A 279 34.89 5.26 -11.34
N LEU A 280 34.92 5.95 -12.50
CA LEU A 280 34.09 7.13 -12.74
C LEU A 280 32.62 6.79 -13.13
N PHE A 281 32.34 5.53 -13.48
CA PHE A 281 31.04 5.11 -14.02
C PHE A 281 30.40 4.06 -13.12
N HIS A 282 29.13 4.31 -12.79
CA HIS A 282 28.25 3.35 -12.11
C HIS A 282 27.04 3.08 -12.98
N LEU A 283 26.83 1.83 -13.35
CA LEU A 283 25.72 1.38 -14.17
C LEU A 283 24.82 0.45 -13.36
N ASN A 284 23.54 0.70 -13.40
CA ASN A 284 22.51 -0.19 -12.87
C ASN A 284 21.36 -0.28 -13.86
N GLY A 285 21.15 -1.45 -14.43
CA GLY A 285 20.05 -1.74 -15.35
C GLY A 285 19.16 -2.85 -14.81
N ARG A 286 17.87 -2.73 -15.05
CA ARG A 286 16.87 -3.78 -14.77
C ARG A 286 15.90 -3.87 -15.94
N PHE A 287 15.54 -5.09 -16.27
CA PHE A 287 14.54 -5.39 -17.28
C PHE A 287 13.61 -6.47 -16.75
N THR A 288 12.31 -6.33 -17.01
CA THR A 288 11.30 -7.35 -16.72
C THR A 288 10.35 -7.44 -17.91
N TYR A 289 10.09 -8.66 -18.33
CA TYR A 289 9.04 -8.99 -19.28
C TYR A 289 8.12 -10.01 -18.66
N SER A 290 6.82 -9.81 -18.77
CA SER A 290 5.80 -10.77 -18.33
C SER A 290 4.75 -10.95 -19.42
N GLY A 291 4.18 -12.15 -19.54
CA GLY A 291 3.18 -12.51 -20.55
C GLY A 291 1.92 -13.04 -19.89
N GLY A 292 1.25 -12.21 -19.06
CA GLY A 292 0.08 -12.64 -18.30
C GLY A 292 -1.11 -13.02 -19.18
N ARG A 293 -1.75 -14.14 -18.84
CA ARG A 293 -3.02 -14.60 -19.42
C ARG A 293 -4.04 -14.80 -18.31
N ASN A 294 -5.27 -14.43 -18.60
CA ASN A 294 -6.40 -14.55 -17.71
C ASN A 294 -7.63 -15.05 -18.45
N ALA A 295 -8.40 -15.92 -17.80
CA ALA A 295 -9.72 -16.33 -18.26
C ALA A 295 -10.72 -16.20 -17.10
N PHE A 296 -11.91 -15.76 -17.41
CA PHE A 296 -12.99 -15.60 -16.45
C PHE A 296 -14.33 -16.08 -17.02
N VAL A 297 -15.19 -16.51 -16.14
CA VAL A 297 -16.59 -16.81 -16.41
C VAL A 297 -17.41 -16.24 -15.27
N VAL A 298 -18.42 -15.46 -15.57
CA VAL A 298 -19.46 -15.02 -14.64
C VAL A 298 -20.76 -15.69 -15.03
N ASP A 299 -21.36 -16.46 -14.15
CA ASP A 299 -22.69 -17.09 -14.29
C ASP A 299 -23.57 -16.60 -13.14
N GLU A 300 -24.46 -15.68 -13.45
CA GLU A 300 -25.40 -15.11 -12.49
C GLU A 300 -26.82 -15.59 -12.79
N ARG A 301 -27.48 -16.09 -11.75
CA ARG A 301 -28.87 -16.52 -11.79
C ARG A 301 -29.66 -15.81 -10.72
N SER A 302 -30.71 -15.14 -11.13
CA SER A 302 -31.60 -14.42 -10.24
C SER A 302 -33.06 -14.80 -10.48
N GLN A 303 -33.84 -14.87 -9.42
CA GLN A 303 -35.26 -15.15 -9.47
C GLN A 303 -36.01 -14.18 -8.55
N ALA A 304 -37.04 -13.57 -9.06
CA ALA A 304 -37.97 -12.74 -8.31
C ALA A 304 -39.36 -13.42 -8.24
N SER A 305 -40.04 -13.20 -7.14
CA SER A 305 -41.37 -13.82 -6.88
C SER A 305 -42.55 -12.93 -7.26
N SER A 306 -42.37 -11.60 -7.29
CA SER A 306 -43.47 -10.67 -7.60
C SER A 306 -42.97 -9.39 -8.30
N PRO A 307 -43.22 -9.20 -9.60
CA PRO A 307 -43.72 -10.21 -10.54
C PRO A 307 -42.73 -11.35 -10.72
N ALA A 308 -43.21 -12.53 -11.06
CA ALA A 308 -42.34 -13.69 -11.33
C ALA A 308 -41.41 -13.36 -12.49
N ARG A 309 -40.11 -13.39 -12.24
CA ARG A 309 -39.05 -13.08 -13.21
C ARG A 309 -37.83 -13.94 -12.96
N VAL A 310 -37.27 -14.48 -14.03
CA VAL A 310 -36.01 -15.24 -14.00
C VAL A 310 -35.04 -14.55 -14.96
N GLN A 311 -33.85 -14.26 -14.47
CA GLN A 311 -32.79 -13.70 -15.28
C GLN A 311 -31.51 -14.54 -15.11
N ASN A 312 -30.92 -14.89 -16.23
CA ASN A 312 -29.60 -15.52 -16.27
C ASN A 312 -28.66 -14.64 -17.08
N VAL A 313 -27.53 -14.30 -16.49
CA VAL A 313 -26.45 -13.56 -17.14
C VAL A 313 -25.20 -14.42 -17.20
N ILE A 314 -24.69 -14.65 -18.39
CA ILE A 314 -23.44 -15.36 -18.60
C ILE A 314 -22.46 -14.41 -19.27
N THR A 315 -21.35 -14.13 -18.62
CA THR A 315 -20.24 -13.40 -19.21
C THR A 315 -19.00 -14.26 -19.14
N SER A 316 -18.34 -14.45 -20.28
CA SER A 316 -17.08 -15.17 -20.32
C SER A 316 -16.07 -14.41 -21.14
N GLY A 317 -14.79 -14.58 -20.85
CA GLY A 317 -13.75 -13.90 -21.60
C GLY A 317 -12.35 -14.38 -21.26
N ASN A 318 -11.43 -13.90 -22.06
CA ASN A 318 -10.01 -14.05 -21.80
C ASN A 318 -9.27 -12.75 -22.10
N GLY A 319 -8.11 -12.62 -21.48
CA GLY A 319 -7.22 -11.48 -21.71
C GLY A 319 -5.77 -11.89 -21.68
N ASP A 320 -4.99 -11.29 -22.58
CA ASP A 320 -3.53 -11.36 -22.56
C ASP A 320 -2.99 -9.98 -22.17
N ARG A 321 -2.05 -9.95 -21.21
CA ARG A 321 -1.46 -8.70 -20.73
C ARG A 321 0.06 -8.77 -20.74
N PRO A 322 0.72 -8.75 -21.90
CA PRO A 322 2.17 -8.62 -21.95
C PRO A 322 2.62 -7.25 -21.41
N VAL A 323 3.60 -7.29 -20.52
CA VAL A 323 4.20 -6.11 -19.90
C VAL A 323 5.71 -6.18 -20.04
N ALA A 324 6.30 -5.14 -20.63
CA ALA A 324 7.75 -4.95 -20.66
C ALA A 324 8.11 -3.70 -19.87
N THR A 325 8.99 -3.85 -18.88
CA THR A 325 9.52 -2.73 -18.11
C THR A 325 11.03 -2.77 -18.11
N GLY A 326 11.65 -1.61 -18.23
CA GLY A 326 13.10 -1.49 -18.15
C GLY A 326 13.49 -0.18 -17.50
N ASN A 327 14.58 -0.19 -16.76
CA ASN A 327 15.23 1.03 -16.32
C ASN A 327 16.75 0.88 -16.43
N LEU A 328 17.40 1.93 -16.86
CA LEU A 328 18.84 2.04 -16.94
C LEU A 328 19.27 3.32 -16.23
N ASN A 329 20.10 3.17 -15.22
CA ASN A 329 20.67 4.28 -14.47
C ASN A 329 22.19 4.30 -14.72
N LEU A 330 22.68 5.41 -15.21
CA LEU A 330 24.09 5.68 -15.41
C LEU A 330 24.48 6.88 -14.55
N SER A 331 25.48 6.70 -13.71
CA SER A 331 26.09 7.80 -12.97
C SER A 331 27.55 7.97 -13.40
N PHE A 332 27.91 9.19 -13.71
CA PHE A 332 29.26 9.59 -14.11
C PHE A 332 29.78 10.63 -13.13
N THR A 333 30.92 10.33 -12.52
CA THR A 333 31.56 11.18 -11.50
C THR A 333 32.96 11.57 -11.96
N PRO A 334 33.07 12.53 -12.91
CA PRO A 334 34.37 12.92 -13.50
C PRO A 334 35.33 13.54 -12.49
N THR A 335 34.80 14.15 -11.45
CA THR A 335 35.56 14.69 -10.33
C THR A 335 34.85 14.42 -9.02
N SER A 336 35.52 14.54 -7.88
CA SER A 336 34.90 14.43 -6.56
C SER A 336 33.83 15.49 -6.28
N LYS A 337 33.70 16.50 -7.14
CA LYS A 337 32.78 17.63 -7.01
C LYS A 337 31.59 17.56 -7.96
N LEU A 338 31.69 16.81 -9.05
CA LEU A 338 30.67 16.77 -10.09
C LEU A 338 30.15 15.36 -10.27
N THR A 339 28.84 15.20 -10.18
CA THR A 339 28.13 13.97 -10.52
C THR A 339 27.03 14.29 -11.53
N VAL A 340 27.01 13.55 -12.62
CA VAL A 340 25.95 13.55 -13.61
C VAL A 340 25.30 12.18 -13.57
N ALA A 341 24.00 12.13 -13.32
CA ALA A 341 23.25 10.88 -13.29
C ALA A 341 22.09 10.95 -14.29
N ASN A 342 21.97 9.93 -15.12
CA ASN A 342 20.86 9.77 -16.05
C ASN A 342 20.10 8.48 -15.71
N SER A 343 18.80 8.57 -15.68
CA SER A 343 17.90 7.45 -15.48
C SER A 343 16.90 7.40 -16.63
N THR A 344 16.96 6.36 -17.43
CA THR A 344 15.98 6.11 -18.49
C THR A 344 15.10 4.94 -18.09
N SER A 345 13.80 5.10 -18.21
CA SER A 345 12.84 4.03 -17.95
C SER A 345 11.85 3.87 -19.09
N VAL A 346 11.49 2.63 -19.35
CA VAL A 346 10.47 2.23 -20.32
C VAL A 346 9.45 1.37 -19.62
N TYR A 347 8.20 1.69 -19.83
CA TYR A 347 7.05 0.89 -19.42
C TYR A 347 6.15 0.70 -20.62
N ASN A 348 5.93 -0.54 -21.03
CA ASN A 348 5.07 -0.88 -22.14
C ASN A 348 4.14 -2.01 -21.71
N VAL A 349 2.86 -1.71 -21.63
CA VAL A 349 1.81 -2.68 -21.33
C VAL A 349 0.83 -2.72 -22.49
N ARG A 350 0.43 -3.93 -22.84
CA ARG A 350 -0.64 -4.18 -23.79
C ARG A 350 -1.67 -5.06 -23.14
N THR A 351 -2.93 -4.77 -23.32
CA THR A 351 -4.05 -5.60 -22.89
C THR A 351 -4.90 -5.89 -24.10
N LEU A 352 -4.98 -7.16 -24.43
CA LEU A 352 -5.86 -7.66 -25.47
C LEU A 352 -6.87 -8.58 -24.81
N GLY A 353 -8.14 -8.32 -24.97
CA GLY A 353 -9.19 -9.12 -24.35
C GLY A 353 -10.40 -9.28 -25.23
N ASN A 354 -11.06 -10.40 -25.09
CA ASN A 354 -12.38 -10.61 -25.61
C ASN A 354 -13.34 -10.97 -24.48
N SER A 355 -14.61 -10.63 -24.63
CA SER A 355 -15.66 -11.09 -23.74
C SER A 355 -16.94 -11.34 -24.55
N TYR A 356 -17.67 -12.34 -24.10
CA TYR A 356 -18.97 -12.70 -24.58
C TYR A 356 -19.96 -12.47 -23.45
N PHE A 357 -21.02 -11.72 -23.70
CA PHE A 357 -22.11 -11.45 -22.78
C PHE A 357 -23.39 -12.02 -23.34
N ALA A 358 -24.13 -12.79 -22.54
CA ALA A 358 -25.45 -13.26 -22.87
C ALA A 358 -26.38 -13.06 -21.67
N GLU A 359 -27.53 -12.45 -21.91
CA GLU A 359 -28.58 -12.25 -20.95
C GLU A 359 -29.85 -12.94 -21.43
N PHE A 360 -30.46 -13.75 -20.58
CA PHE A 360 -31.76 -14.38 -20.78
C PHE A 360 -32.69 -13.90 -19.66
N ASP A 361 -33.73 -13.22 -20.05
CA ASP A 361 -34.72 -12.68 -19.11
C ASP A 361 -36.10 -13.14 -19.51
N SER A 362 -36.90 -13.65 -18.56
CA SER A 362 -38.26 -14.16 -18.81
C SER A 362 -39.25 -13.09 -19.25
N GLN A 363 -38.93 -11.81 -19.09
CA GLN A 363 -39.79 -10.66 -19.47
C GLN A 363 -39.28 -9.89 -20.67
N THR A 364 -38.03 -10.09 -21.07
CA THR A 364 -37.38 -9.39 -22.21
C THR A 364 -36.79 -10.41 -23.17
N GLN A 365 -36.49 -9.96 -24.40
CA GLN A 365 -35.79 -10.80 -25.35
C GLN A 365 -34.32 -11.00 -24.93
N ALA A 366 -33.79 -12.19 -25.23
CA ALA A 366 -32.39 -12.52 -24.99
C ALA A 366 -31.46 -11.54 -25.75
N THR A 367 -30.46 -11.05 -25.06
CA THR A 367 -29.43 -10.16 -25.60
C THR A 367 -28.10 -10.86 -25.63
N THR A 368 -27.40 -10.79 -26.75
CA THR A 368 -26.07 -11.37 -26.91
C THR A 368 -25.13 -10.31 -27.49
N VAL A 369 -23.99 -10.10 -26.87
CA VAL A 369 -22.99 -9.13 -27.28
C VAL A 369 -21.59 -9.73 -27.20
N LEU A 370 -20.78 -9.51 -28.21
CA LEU A 370 -19.36 -9.87 -28.22
C LEU A 370 -18.51 -8.60 -28.18
N PHE A 371 -17.65 -8.50 -27.19
CA PHE A 371 -16.72 -7.39 -27.02
C PHE A 371 -15.30 -7.82 -27.30
N TYR A 372 -14.57 -7.03 -28.10
CA TYR A 372 -13.12 -7.05 -28.23
C TYR A 372 -12.54 -5.74 -27.76
N ARG A 373 -11.43 -5.80 -27.02
CA ARG A 373 -10.75 -4.60 -26.54
C ARG A 373 -9.25 -4.77 -26.67
N TYR A 374 -8.63 -3.69 -27.10
CA TYR A 374 -7.18 -3.52 -27.05
C TYR A 374 -6.87 -2.22 -26.33
N LEU A 375 -5.94 -2.28 -25.39
CA LEU A 375 -5.39 -1.12 -24.70
C LEU A 375 -3.88 -1.26 -24.65
N GLY A 376 -3.15 -0.33 -25.27
CA GLY A 376 -1.70 -0.24 -25.21
C GLY A 376 -1.29 1.04 -24.51
N ILE A 377 -0.40 0.93 -23.52
CA ILE A 377 0.19 2.08 -22.84
C ILE A 377 1.70 1.93 -22.88
N ARG A 378 2.37 2.84 -23.57
CA ARG A 378 3.82 2.95 -23.60
C ARG A 378 4.23 4.25 -22.94
N THR A 379 5.09 4.17 -21.96
CA THR A 379 5.70 5.34 -21.31
C THR A 379 7.21 5.22 -21.41
N VAL A 380 7.85 6.24 -21.92
CA VAL A 380 9.31 6.42 -21.90
C VAL A 380 9.59 7.64 -21.03
N ALA A 381 10.46 7.51 -20.04
CA ALA A 381 10.87 8.62 -19.20
C ALA A 381 12.40 8.68 -19.09
N ASN A 382 12.92 9.89 -19.11
CA ASN A 382 14.33 10.18 -18.92
C ASN A 382 14.48 11.29 -17.88
N ASP A 383 15.31 11.02 -16.88
CA ASP A 383 15.63 11.95 -15.79
C ASP A 383 17.13 12.18 -15.80
N THR A 384 17.57 13.39 -16.08
CA THR A 384 18.99 13.77 -16.03
C THR A 384 19.21 14.71 -14.85
N ASN A 385 20.09 14.32 -13.96
CA ASN A 385 20.42 15.04 -12.74
C ASN A 385 21.90 15.46 -12.74
N LEU A 386 22.15 16.68 -12.36
CA LEU A 386 23.49 17.25 -12.19
C LEU A 386 23.65 17.73 -10.75
N ASN A 387 24.69 17.27 -10.09
CA ASN A 387 25.07 17.74 -8.76
C ASN A 387 26.50 18.27 -8.81
N TYR A 388 26.67 19.53 -8.45
CA TYR A 388 27.98 20.18 -8.42
C TYR A 388 28.27 20.78 -7.05
N GLN A 389 29.27 20.22 -6.38
CA GLN A 389 29.74 20.68 -5.07
C GLN A 389 30.84 21.74 -5.29
N VAL A 390 30.50 23.02 -5.20
CA VAL A 390 31.45 24.12 -5.39
C VAL A 390 32.49 24.13 -4.28
N SER A 391 32.03 24.08 -3.04
CA SER A 391 32.87 24.04 -1.85
C SER A 391 32.24 23.17 -0.76
N HIS A 392 32.87 23.04 0.38
CA HIS A 392 32.25 22.35 1.54
C HIS A 392 31.02 23.11 2.10
N LEU A 393 30.88 24.40 1.75
CA LEU A 393 29.76 25.23 2.24
C LEU A 393 28.52 25.11 1.36
N TRP A 394 28.67 24.95 0.06
CA TRP A 394 27.55 25.01 -0.86
C TRP A 394 27.79 24.23 -2.16
N GLY A 395 26.70 23.79 -2.72
CA GLY A 395 26.63 23.11 -4.00
C GLY A 395 25.32 23.39 -4.72
N PHE A 396 25.32 23.16 -6.01
CA PHE A 396 24.16 23.29 -6.89
C PHE A 396 23.64 21.94 -7.32
N MET A 397 22.34 21.86 -7.55
CA MET A 397 21.69 20.75 -8.21
C MET A 397 20.82 21.28 -9.35
N GLY A 398 20.77 20.53 -10.43
CA GLY A 398 19.87 20.77 -11.55
C GLY A 398 19.34 19.44 -12.04
N ALA A 399 18.10 19.41 -12.52
CA ALA A 399 17.54 18.24 -13.14
C ALA A 399 16.64 18.63 -14.32
N TYR A 400 16.59 17.74 -15.29
CA TYR A 400 15.65 17.79 -16.40
C TYR A 400 14.90 16.46 -16.47
N HIS A 401 13.58 16.54 -16.47
CA HIS A 401 12.68 15.39 -16.54
C HIS A 401 11.89 15.44 -17.83
N TYR A 402 11.91 14.34 -18.56
CA TYR A 402 11.11 14.14 -19.76
C TYR A 402 10.34 12.84 -19.63
N SER A 403 9.07 12.85 -19.99
CA SER A 403 8.28 11.63 -20.07
C SER A 403 7.27 11.74 -21.22
N GLU A 404 7.23 10.73 -22.06
CA GLU A 404 6.23 10.56 -23.10
C GLU A 404 5.37 9.33 -22.81
N ARG A 405 4.06 9.51 -22.83
CA ARG A 405 3.08 8.43 -22.70
C ARG A 405 2.21 8.39 -23.94
N LEU A 406 2.22 7.25 -24.60
CA LEU A 406 1.32 6.95 -25.71
C LEU A 406 0.27 5.94 -25.24
N ILE A 407 -0.98 6.27 -25.42
CA ILE A 407 -2.12 5.36 -25.18
C ILE A 407 -2.78 5.09 -26.53
N THR A 408 -2.89 3.80 -26.86
CA THR A 408 -3.64 3.33 -28.01
C THR A 408 -4.76 2.43 -27.50
N SER A 409 -5.96 2.61 -27.98
CA SER A 409 -7.11 1.79 -27.61
C SER A 409 -7.95 1.45 -28.81
N GLN A 410 -8.55 0.28 -28.78
CA GLN A 410 -9.55 -0.15 -29.75
C GLN A 410 -10.62 -0.92 -29.00
N GLN A 411 -11.85 -0.46 -29.12
CA GLN A 411 -13.03 -1.19 -28.67
C GLN A 411 -13.80 -1.64 -29.88
N GLN A 412 -14.10 -2.90 -29.94
CA GLN A 412 -14.95 -3.48 -30.96
C GLN A 412 -16.08 -4.25 -30.29
N PHE A 413 -17.29 -4.05 -30.72
CA PHE A 413 -18.41 -4.85 -30.24
C PHE A 413 -19.29 -5.29 -31.42
N THR A 414 -19.85 -6.47 -31.29
CA THR A 414 -20.80 -7.04 -32.25
C THR A 414 -22.10 -7.31 -31.51
N PHE A 415 -23.17 -6.70 -31.98
CA PHE A 415 -24.51 -6.85 -31.49
C PHE A 415 -25.47 -7.11 -32.63
N ALA A 416 -26.30 -8.14 -32.54
CA ALA A 416 -27.27 -8.52 -33.58
C ALA A 416 -26.66 -8.59 -34.99
N GLY A 417 -25.42 -9.05 -35.11
CA GLY A 417 -24.71 -9.17 -36.40
C GLY A 417 -24.08 -7.87 -36.94
N ALA A 418 -24.31 -6.74 -36.30
CA ALA A 418 -23.63 -5.48 -36.62
C ALA A 418 -22.36 -5.30 -35.80
N THR A 419 -21.26 -4.96 -36.45
CA THR A 419 -19.97 -4.71 -35.76
C THR A 419 -19.63 -3.23 -35.81
N SER A 420 -19.28 -2.68 -34.66
CA SER A 420 -18.78 -1.32 -34.49
C SER A 420 -17.36 -1.35 -33.94
N SER A 421 -16.51 -0.44 -34.38
CA SER A 421 -15.10 -0.33 -33.92
C SER A 421 -14.72 1.12 -33.72
N ASN A 422 -14.13 1.43 -32.54
CA ASN A 422 -13.68 2.77 -32.15
C ASN A 422 -12.20 2.75 -31.80
N PRO A 423 -11.27 2.96 -32.75
CA PRO A 423 -9.86 3.14 -32.42
C PRO A 423 -9.61 4.55 -31.89
N ALA A 424 -8.73 4.66 -30.91
CA ALA A 424 -8.27 5.93 -30.38
C ALA A 424 -6.79 5.89 -30.05
N GLU A 425 -6.10 7.00 -30.33
CA GLU A 425 -4.70 7.20 -29.97
C GLU A 425 -4.54 8.57 -29.32
N GLN A 426 -3.82 8.60 -28.21
CA GLN A 426 -3.52 9.81 -27.47
C GLN A 426 -2.07 9.80 -27.01
N SER A 427 -1.38 10.91 -27.18
CA SER A 427 -0.02 11.09 -26.67
C SER A 427 0.01 12.23 -25.64
N ASN A 428 0.87 12.07 -24.64
CA ASN A 428 1.05 13.03 -23.58
C ASN A 428 2.55 13.17 -23.28
N GLN A 429 3.05 14.41 -23.24
CA GLN A 429 4.45 14.71 -22.99
C GLN A 429 4.59 15.61 -21.76
N LEU A 430 5.30 15.13 -20.77
CA LEU A 430 5.71 15.88 -19.59
C LEU A 430 7.14 16.37 -19.76
N ARG A 431 7.38 17.64 -19.50
CA ARG A 431 8.71 18.26 -19.46
C ARG A 431 8.81 19.12 -18.21
N SER A 432 9.88 18.93 -17.44
CA SER A 432 10.14 19.80 -16.29
C SER A 432 11.63 20.04 -16.08
N GLY A 433 11.93 21.17 -15.48
CA GLY A 433 13.25 21.54 -15.03
C GLY A 433 13.26 21.81 -13.54
N GLU A 434 14.26 21.29 -12.84
CA GLU A 434 14.49 21.55 -11.42
C GLU A 434 15.85 22.25 -11.25
N ALA A 435 15.88 23.25 -10.38
CA ALA A 435 17.11 23.89 -9.92
C ALA A 435 17.07 23.99 -8.39
N GLY A 436 18.25 23.79 -7.77
CA GLY A 436 18.35 23.84 -6.33
C GLY A 436 19.75 24.14 -5.82
N VAL A 437 19.81 24.52 -4.56
CA VAL A 437 21.03 24.82 -3.83
C VAL A 437 21.10 24.04 -2.53
N ARG A 438 22.27 23.47 -2.26
CA ARG A 438 22.61 22.86 -0.99
C ARG A 438 23.59 23.75 -0.25
N LEU A 439 23.26 24.11 0.98
CA LEU A 439 24.07 24.93 1.87
C LEU A 439 24.45 24.10 3.09
N THR A 440 25.74 24.16 3.47
CA THR A 440 26.25 23.57 4.71
C THR A 440 27.07 24.65 5.43
N PRO A 441 26.42 25.68 6.01
CA PRO A 441 27.10 26.85 6.59
C PRO A 441 28.11 26.44 7.67
N TRP A 442 27.80 25.39 8.43
CA TRP A 442 28.70 24.72 9.38
C TRP A 442 28.35 23.24 9.49
N LYS A 443 29.32 22.42 9.90
CA LYS A 443 29.22 20.95 9.89
C LYS A 443 27.88 20.35 10.35
N PRO A 444 27.22 20.80 11.44
CA PRO A 444 25.97 20.21 11.87
C PRO A 444 24.74 20.64 11.06
N LEU A 445 24.78 21.73 10.28
CA LEU A 445 23.63 22.27 9.56
C LEU A 445 23.73 22.02 8.05
N SER A 446 22.69 21.42 7.48
CA SER A 446 22.50 21.28 6.05
C SER A 446 21.13 21.84 5.65
N VAL A 447 21.10 22.67 4.63
CA VAL A 447 19.90 23.26 4.04
C VAL A 447 19.86 22.88 2.56
N LEU A 448 18.72 22.42 2.08
CA LEU A 448 18.45 22.16 0.67
C LEU A 448 17.21 22.98 0.27
N LEU A 449 17.35 23.73 -0.80
CA LEU A 449 16.23 24.47 -1.41
C LEU A 449 16.20 24.10 -2.89
N SER A 450 15.02 23.77 -3.42
CA SER A 450 14.83 23.51 -4.85
C SER A 450 13.46 23.98 -5.34
N ALA A 451 13.43 24.32 -6.61
CA ALA A 451 12.23 24.66 -7.34
C ALA A 451 12.17 23.88 -8.64
N GLU A 452 11.03 23.31 -8.95
CA GLU A 452 10.73 22.59 -10.18
C GLU A 452 9.54 23.25 -10.89
N ILE A 453 9.65 23.41 -12.19
CA ILE A 453 8.58 23.91 -13.06
C ILE A 453 8.41 22.92 -14.20
N GLY A 454 7.17 22.56 -14.49
CA GLY A 454 6.86 21.59 -15.53
C GLY A 454 5.54 21.87 -16.23
N THR A 455 5.48 21.38 -17.45
CA THR A 455 4.27 21.40 -18.28
C THR A 455 4.00 20.03 -18.87
N ASN A 456 2.72 19.72 -19.04
CA ASN A 456 2.26 18.47 -19.58
C ASN A 456 1.34 18.74 -20.77
N SER A 457 1.77 18.35 -21.97
CA SER A 457 0.95 18.51 -23.18
C SER A 457 -0.18 17.47 -23.20
N HIS A 458 -1.38 17.87 -23.59
CA HIS A 458 -2.52 16.98 -23.82
C HIS A 458 -2.82 16.02 -22.65
N PRO A 459 -3.14 16.54 -21.45
CA PRO A 459 -3.53 15.68 -20.33
C PRO A 459 -4.78 14.86 -20.68
N PHE A 460 -4.75 13.55 -20.37
CA PHE A 460 -5.80 12.60 -20.76
C PHE A 460 -7.12 12.78 -20.04
N THR A 461 -7.10 13.39 -18.88
CA THR A 461 -8.28 13.62 -18.06
C THR A 461 -8.31 15.05 -17.55
N PRO A 462 -9.49 15.62 -17.31
CA PRO A 462 -9.62 16.96 -16.72
C PRO A 462 -8.92 17.14 -15.39
N ILE A 463 -8.73 16.04 -14.63
CA ILE A 463 -8.06 16.02 -13.33
C ILE A 463 -6.58 15.63 -13.43
N ALA A 464 -6.04 15.47 -14.64
CA ALA A 464 -4.61 15.22 -14.83
C ALA A 464 -3.81 16.51 -14.73
N GLY A 465 -2.55 16.40 -14.35
CA GLY A 465 -1.63 17.53 -14.28
C GLY A 465 -1.43 18.19 -15.65
N GLY A 466 -1.52 19.50 -15.69
CA GLY A 466 -1.14 20.34 -16.83
C GLY A 466 0.14 21.10 -16.49
N ASP A 467 0.00 22.36 -16.14
CA ASP A 467 1.11 23.19 -15.68
C ASP A 467 1.28 23.03 -14.17
N TYR A 468 2.51 22.78 -13.73
CA TYR A 468 2.80 22.62 -12.32
C TYR A 468 4.10 23.29 -11.90
N HIS A 469 4.17 23.64 -10.63
CA HIS A 469 5.41 24.03 -9.97
C HIS A 469 5.46 23.49 -8.56
N THR A 470 6.68 23.15 -8.13
CA THR A 470 6.96 22.58 -6.82
C THR A 470 8.10 23.35 -6.17
N LEU A 471 7.91 23.77 -4.93
CA LEU A 471 8.96 24.32 -4.09
C LEU A 471 9.27 23.34 -2.95
N THR A 472 10.55 23.04 -2.75
CA THR A 472 11.00 22.16 -1.67
C THR A 472 12.07 22.84 -0.84
N GLY A 473 11.88 22.81 0.48
CA GLY A 473 12.88 23.26 1.45
C GLY A 473 13.12 22.14 2.49
N ARG A 474 14.38 21.85 2.77
CA ARG A 474 14.77 20.90 3.82
C ARG A 474 15.90 21.47 4.66
N VAL A 475 15.76 21.37 5.97
CA VAL A 475 16.78 21.75 6.94
C VAL A 475 17.09 20.56 7.82
N GLN A 476 18.36 20.23 7.99
CA GLN A 476 18.83 19.19 8.87
C GLN A 476 19.91 19.75 9.78
N TYR A 477 19.73 19.55 11.07
CA TYR A 477 20.71 19.89 12.08
C TYR A 477 21.10 18.62 12.86
N ARG A 478 22.38 18.31 12.94
CA ARG A 478 22.92 17.12 13.60
C ARG A 478 24.04 17.48 14.55
N ALA A 479 23.71 17.60 15.81
CA ALA A 479 24.69 17.71 16.90
C ALA A 479 24.89 16.33 17.60
N LYS A 480 25.80 16.27 18.53
CA LYS A 480 26.14 15.04 19.25
C LYS A 480 24.93 14.43 19.99
N THR A 481 24.12 15.27 20.61
CA THR A 481 22.97 14.86 21.45
C THR A 481 21.62 15.25 20.87
N PHE A 482 21.61 16.03 19.78
CA PHE A 482 20.39 16.59 19.22
C PHE A 482 20.37 16.46 17.69
N ARG A 483 19.27 15.97 17.15
CA ARG A 483 19.01 15.91 15.72
C ARG A 483 17.67 16.56 15.44
N LEU A 484 17.63 17.44 14.45
CA LEU A 484 16.42 18.10 13.97
C LEU A 484 16.37 17.97 12.45
N ALA A 485 15.21 17.63 11.92
CA ALA A 485 14.93 17.68 10.49
C ALA A 485 13.61 18.43 10.29
N ALA A 486 13.62 19.45 9.44
CA ALA A 486 12.43 20.16 9.02
C ALA A 486 12.34 20.11 7.49
N ALA A 487 11.14 19.99 6.96
CA ALA A 487 10.87 20.04 5.54
C ALA A 487 9.59 20.80 5.25
N VAL A 488 9.60 21.51 4.14
CA VAL A 488 8.44 22.15 3.54
C VAL A 488 8.39 21.76 2.07
N LYS A 489 7.20 21.43 1.58
CA LYS A 489 6.94 21.19 0.17
C LYS A 489 5.63 21.87 -0.20
N ALA A 490 5.64 22.65 -1.26
CA ALA A 490 4.47 23.29 -1.82
C ALA A 490 4.35 22.90 -3.29
N ASP A 491 3.24 22.29 -3.65
CA ASP A 491 2.91 21.86 -5.01
C ASP A 491 1.70 22.66 -5.50
N TYR A 492 1.78 23.10 -6.74
CA TYR A 492 0.66 23.68 -7.46
C TYR A 492 0.51 22.98 -8.80
N ASN A 493 -0.71 22.68 -9.19
CA ASN A 493 -1.01 22.07 -10.46
C ASN A 493 -2.34 22.59 -11.01
N ALA A 494 -2.37 22.93 -12.27
CA ALA A 494 -3.56 23.38 -12.96
C ALA A 494 -3.72 22.66 -14.30
N ASN A 495 -4.96 22.44 -14.70
CA ASN A 495 -5.33 21.94 -16.01
C ASN A 495 -6.64 22.59 -16.45
N SER A 496 -6.62 23.28 -17.59
CA SER A 496 -7.78 23.95 -18.15
C SER A 496 -8.30 23.32 -19.45
N VAL A 497 -7.88 22.09 -19.72
CA VAL A 497 -8.13 21.42 -21.01
C VAL A 497 -9.43 20.64 -20.96
N SER A 498 -10.57 21.21 -20.93
CA SER A 498 -11.86 20.61 -21.28
C SER A 498 -13.04 21.36 -20.67
N LEU A 499 -14.24 20.82 -20.77
CA LEU A 499 -15.47 21.31 -20.14
C LEU A 499 -15.35 21.52 -18.61
N THR A 500 -14.30 20.97 -18.01
CA THR A 500 -14.05 21.00 -16.57
C THR A 500 -12.65 21.52 -16.30
N SER A 501 -12.52 22.53 -15.44
CA SER A 501 -11.24 23.03 -14.97
C SER A 501 -10.78 22.25 -13.74
N TYR A 502 -9.47 22.10 -13.60
CA TYR A 502 -8.85 21.45 -12.44
C TYR A 502 -7.72 22.33 -11.90
N ALA A 503 -7.72 22.54 -10.59
CA ALA A 503 -6.62 23.17 -9.89
C ALA A 503 -6.40 22.45 -8.55
N ALA A 504 -5.17 22.11 -8.25
CA ALA A 504 -4.78 21.49 -6.99
C ALA A 504 -3.60 22.23 -6.35
N GLN A 505 -3.68 22.43 -5.06
CA GLN A 505 -2.60 22.96 -4.25
C GLN A 505 -2.37 22.02 -3.07
N SER A 506 -1.11 21.69 -2.82
CA SER A 506 -0.72 20.89 -1.67
C SER A 506 0.44 21.58 -0.94
N ARG A 507 0.35 21.67 0.36
CA ARG A 507 1.42 22.19 1.22
C ARG A 507 1.66 21.23 2.36
N THR A 508 2.87 20.74 2.46
CA THR A 508 3.28 19.82 3.52
C THR A 508 4.40 20.45 4.33
N TYR A 509 4.22 20.46 5.63
CA TYR A 509 5.22 20.90 6.60
C TYR A 509 5.53 19.75 7.53
N SER A 510 6.79 19.52 7.83
CA SER A 510 7.17 18.53 8.82
C SER A 510 8.38 18.98 9.63
N VAL A 511 8.35 18.65 10.92
CA VAL A 511 9.48 18.85 11.84
C VAL A 511 9.61 17.61 12.69
N ASN A 512 10.81 17.01 12.70
CA ASN A 512 11.11 15.83 13.50
C ASN A 512 12.38 16.08 14.30
N GLY A 513 12.37 15.75 15.57
CA GLY A 513 13.50 15.93 16.47
C GLY A 513 13.77 14.69 17.31
N ASN A 514 15.04 14.44 17.56
CA ASN A 514 15.52 13.47 18.53
C ASN A 514 16.53 14.15 19.43
N TRP A 515 16.34 14.01 20.74
CA TRP A 515 17.22 14.59 21.74
C TRP A 515 17.61 13.56 22.78
N THR A 516 18.90 13.30 22.88
CA THR A 516 19.49 12.33 23.83
C THR A 516 20.53 13.05 24.67
N PRO A 517 20.10 13.87 25.65
CA PRO A 517 21.03 14.64 26.50
C PRO A 517 21.90 13.72 27.38
N LEU A 518 21.34 12.58 27.75
CA LEU A 518 22.00 11.54 28.56
C LEU A 518 21.78 10.19 27.91
N SER A 519 22.71 9.25 28.07
CA SER A 519 22.55 7.88 27.55
C SER A 519 21.31 7.13 28.07
N ARG A 520 20.73 7.62 29.17
CA ARG A 520 19.55 7.04 29.83
C ARG A 520 18.24 7.75 29.49
N PHE A 521 18.29 8.85 28.76
CA PHE A 521 17.12 9.69 28.50
C PHE A 521 17.07 10.10 27.03
N THR A 522 15.99 9.75 26.35
CA THR A 522 15.77 10.08 24.95
C THR A 522 14.36 10.63 24.76
N ILE A 523 14.24 11.71 24.01
CA ILE A 523 12.98 12.26 23.53
C ILE A 523 12.99 12.20 22.01
N ASP A 524 11.93 11.66 21.44
CA ASP A 524 11.60 11.71 20.03
C ASP A 524 10.28 12.46 19.86
N ALA A 525 10.24 13.47 19.00
CA ALA A 525 9.02 14.20 18.75
C ALA A 525 8.95 14.61 17.28
N GLY A 526 7.75 14.67 16.75
CA GLY A 526 7.52 15.14 15.40
C GLY A 526 6.13 15.73 15.24
N PHE A 527 6.07 16.67 14.33
CA PHE A 527 4.84 17.30 13.86
C PHE A 527 4.86 17.32 12.34
N SER A 528 3.74 16.99 11.72
CA SER A 528 3.52 17.23 10.30
C SER A 528 2.13 17.79 10.07
N ARG A 529 2.05 18.66 9.06
CA ARG A 529 0.79 19.17 8.55
C ARG A 529 0.77 19.00 7.05
N ALA A 530 -0.29 18.38 6.54
CA ALA A 530 -0.58 18.29 5.12
C ALA A 530 -1.87 19.06 4.84
N HIS A 531 -1.78 20.09 4.01
CA HIS A 531 -2.92 20.85 3.53
C HIS A 531 -3.08 20.57 2.04
N THR A 532 -4.22 20.04 1.65
CA THR A 532 -4.56 19.76 0.25
C THR A 532 -5.86 20.48 -0.09
N TYR A 533 -5.83 21.25 -1.16
CA TYR A 533 -6.98 21.94 -1.70
C TYR A 533 -7.08 21.59 -3.19
N THR A 534 -8.22 21.04 -3.60
CA THR A 534 -8.45 20.64 -4.99
C THR A 534 -9.82 21.15 -5.42
N ILE A 535 -9.85 21.83 -6.56
CA ILE A 535 -11.09 22.16 -7.28
C ILE A 535 -11.11 21.32 -8.54
N GLY A 536 -12.18 20.54 -8.73
CA GLY A 536 -12.45 19.81 -9.96
C GLY A 536 -13.77 20.24 -10.55
N GLY A 537 -13.80 20.60 -11.83
CA GLY A 537 -15.05 20.84 -12.54
C GLY A 537 -15.81 19.52 -12.73
N ILE A 538 -17.12 19.57 -12.65
CA ILE A 538 -18.02 18.42 -12.82
C ILE A 538 -18.88 18.62 -14.04
N ALA A 539 -18.93 17.61 -14.91
CA ALA A 539 -19.92 17.50 -15.98
C ALA A 539 -20.55 16.11 -15.93
N TYR A 540 -21.86 16.04 -15.95
CA TYR A 540 -22.59 14.77 -15.90
C TYR A 540 -23.89 14.85 -16.69
N PHE A 541 -24.40 13.70 -17.11
CA PHE A 541 -25.71 13.58 -17.74
C PHE A 541 -26.75 13.15 -16.72
N LEU A 542 -27.86 13.87 -16.68
CA LEU A 542 -29.07 13.47 -15.96
C LEU A 542 -30.22 13.53 -16.96
N ASP A 543 -30.95 12.44 -17.14
CA ASP A 543 -32.07 12.32 -18.09
C ASP A 543 -31.72 12.83 -19.51
N GLN A 544 -30.55 12.44 -20.01
CA GLN A 544 -29.97 12.84 -21.31
C GLN A 544 -29.58 14.33 -21.43
N GLN A 545 -29.77 15.12 -20.40
CA GLN A 545 -29.34 16.50 -20.36
C GLN A 545 -27.95 16.63 -19.75
N LEU A 546 -27.04 17.34 -20.43
CA LEU A 546 -25.69 17.64 -19.94
C LEU A 546 -25.73 18.78 -18.92
N PHE A 547 -25.32 18.49 -17.69
CA PHE A 547 -25.05 19.49 -16.66
C PHE A 547 -23.54 19.73 -16.59
N GLN A 548 -23.12 20.97 -16.76
CA GLN A 548 -21.72 21.39 -16.76
C GLN A 548 -21.54 22.71 -15.98
N GLY A 549 -20.29 23.06 -15.70
CA GLY A 549 -19.94 24.31 -15.01
C GLY A 549 -20.07 24.25 -13.49
N GLN A 550 -20.35 23.08 -12.94
CA GLN A 550 -20.29 22.85 -11.50
C GLN A 550 -18.86 22.47 -11.07
N SER A 551 -18.51 22.72 -9.83
CA SER A 551 -17.22 22.33 -9.29
C SER A 551 -17.37 21.56 -7.97
N SER A 552 -16.50 20.57 -7.78
CA SER A 552 -16.30 19.91 -6.49
C SER A 552 -15.04 20.47 -5.85
N ILE A 553 -15.16 20.82 -4.58
CA ILE A 553 -14.03 21.29 -3.79
C ILE A 553 -13.70 20.21 -2.76
N TYR A 554 -12.47 19.74 -2.79
CA TYR A 554 -11.94 18.84 -1.76
C TYR A 554 -10.88 19.57 -0.95
N LEU A 555 -11.06 19.61 0.37
CA LEU A 555 -10.14 20.22 1.29
C LEU A 555 -9.80 19.26 2.42
N SER A 556 -8.52 19.06 2.67
CA SER A 556 -8.01 18.27 3.77
C SER A 556 -6.92 19.03 4.53
N ASN A 557 -6.98 18.99 5.85
CA ASN A 557 -6.01 19.60 6.77
C ASN A 557 -5.57 18.56 7.80
N ILE A 558 -4.67 17.68 7.40
CA ILE A 558 -4.19 16.60 8.26
C ILE A 558 -3.04 17.12 9.13
N ASN A 559 -3.23 17.09 10.44
CA ASN A 559 -2.18 17.31 11.42
C ASN A 559 -1.81 15.99 12.07
N SER A 560 -0.51 15.69 12.14
CA SER A 560 0.02 14.52 12.83
C SER A 560 1.05 14.97 13.85
N ILE A 561 0.89 14.51 15.08
CA ILE A 561 1.80 14.78 16.20
C ILE A 561 2.19 13.43 16.78
N TYR A 562 3.46 13.23 17.01
CA TYR A 562 3.95 12.14 17.85
C TYR A 562 4.98 12.65 18.84
N ALA A 563 5.01 12.05 20.02
CA ALA A 563 6.03 12.27 21.03
C ALA A 563 6.32 10.96 21.73
N GLY A 564 7.58 10.67 21.97
CA GLY A 564 8.04 9.52 22.72
C GLY A 564 9.13 9.92 23.71
N VAL A 565 9.04 9.42 24.94
CA VAL A 565 10.04 9.62 25.97
C VAL A 565 10.48 8.26 26.47
N ARG A 566 11.76 7.99 26.39
CA ARG A 566 12.37 6.80 26.98
C ARG A 566 13.28 7.22 28.12
N TYR A 567 13.10 6.61 29.28
CA TYR A 567 13.91 6.84 30.46
C TYR A 567 14.31 5.53 31.14
N THR A 568 15.60 5.29 31.21
CA THR A 568 16.17 4.12 31.94
C THR A 568 16.53 4.52 33.35
N ILE A 569 15.68 4.12 34.30
CA ILE A 569 15.88 4.38 35.74
C ILE A 569 16.83 3.32 36.26
N ARG A 570 18.06 3.69 36.59
CA ARG A 570 19.12 2.75 36.89
C ARG A 570 19.23 1.69 35.80
N SER A 571 20.10 0.75 35.83
CA SER A 571 20.27 -0.26 34.76
C SER A 571 19.16 -1.33 34.67
N ARG A 572 18.12 -1.22 35.50
CA ARG A 572 17.10 -2.29 35.67
C ARG A 572 15.70 -1.92 35.19
N ILE A 573 15.35 -0.65 35.16
CA ILE A 573 13.98 -0.21 34.85
C ILE A 573 14.02 0.67 33.62
N ASP A 574 13.25 0.30 32.62
CA ASP A 574 13.05 1.06 31.37
C ASP A 574 11.60 1.50 31.31
N LEU A 575 11.37 2.81 31.27
CA LEU A 575 10.06 3.43 31.11
C LEU A 575 9.98 4.06 29.72
N TYR A 576 8.90 3.78 29.02
CA TYR A 576 8.55 4.44 27.77
C TYR A 576 7.16 5.06 27.88
N LEU A 577 7.05 6.31 27.49
CA LEU A 577 5.78 7.02 27.35
C LEU A 577 5.69 7.51 25.91
N GLY A 578 4.57 7.26 25.25
CA GLY A 578 4.34 7.65 23.87
C GLY A 578 2.98 8.31 23.71
N TYR A 579 2.88 9.21 22.74
CA TYR A 579 1.62 9.82 22.34
C TYR A 579 1.62 10.03 20.83
N THR A 580 0.55 9.63 20.18
CA THR A 580 0.31 9.89 18.77
C THR A 580 -1.08 10.49 18.61
N ARG A 581 -1.19 11.54 17.80
CA ARG A 581 -2.47 12.09 17.37
C ARG A 581 -2.41 12.40 15.90
N VAL A 582 -3.42 11.97 15.15
CA VAL A 582 -3.65 12.34 13.77
C VAL A 582 -5.06 12.92 13.68
N GLN A 583 -5.18 14.08 13.09
CA GLN A 583 -6.46 14.76 12.96
C GLN A 583 -6.55 15.44 11.60
N ASP A 584 -7.58 15.10 10.83
CA ASP A 584 -8.01 15.91 9.70
C ASP A 584 -9.05 16.90 10.24
N LEU A 585 -8.74 18.18 10.16
CA LEU A 585 -9.65 19.24 10.61
C LEU A 585 -10.74 19.53 9.58
N GLY A 586 -10.54 19.09 8.30
CA GLY A 586 -11.38 19.55 7.19
C GLY A 586 -11.49 21.07 7.15
N ASP A 587 -12.33 21.63 6.33
CA ASP A 587 -12.69 23.04 6.42
C ASP A 587 -14.10 23.25 7.00
N GLY A 588 -14.91 22.19 7.11
CA GLY A 588 -16.30 22.31 7.55
C GLY A 588 -17.16 23.19 6.65
N ARG A 589 -16.60 23.72 5.57
CA ARG A 589 -17.34 24.50 4.59
C ARG A 589 -18.06 23.55 3.69
N ALA A 590 -19.36 23.38 3.90
CA ALA A 590 -20.23 22.99 2.81
C ALA A 590 -19.87 23.85 1.61
N ALA A 591 -19.63 23.27 0.45
CA ALA A 591 -19.33 24.06 -0.75
C ALA A 591 -20.43 25.11 -0.89
N ALA A 592 -20.08 26.37 -0.70
CA ALA A 592 -21.01 27.48 -0.67
C ALA A 592 -21.75 27.68 -2.01
N ASN A 593 -21.42 26.91 -3.03
CA ASN A 593 -21.93 27.00 -4.39
C ASN A 593 -22.79 25.82 -4.85
N ALA A 594 -23.25 25.02 -3.95
CA ALA A 594 -24.25 24.02 -4.27
C ALA A 594 -25.65 24.63 -4.57
N GLY A 595 -25.69 25.85 -4.97
CA GLY A 595 -26.90 26.63 -5.13
C GLY A 595 -27.46 26.71 -6.55
N VAL A 596 -27.10 25.86 -7.46
CA VAL A 596 -27.74 25.90 -8.77
C VAL A 596 -28.09 24.50 -9.24
N GLY A 597 -29.38 24.20 -9.15
CA GLY A 597 -29.94 22.95 -9.63
C GLY A 597 -29.57 21.78 -8.73
N SER A 598 -30.51 21.08 -8.23
CA SER A 598 -30.56 19.86 -7.44
C SER A 598 -29.43 18.86 -7.66
N ALA A 599 -28.16 19.29 -7.49
CA ALA A 599 -27.09 18.33 -7.23
C ALA A 599 -27.48 17.57 -5.97
N PRO A 600 -27.53 16.24 -5.98
CA PRO A 600 -27.93 15.47 -4.81
C PRO A 600 -27.10 15.93 -3.61
N ALA A 601 -27.75 16.17 -2.48
CA ALA A 601 -27.09 16.56 -1.22
C ALA A 601 -25.93 15.63 -0.83
N LEU A 602 -25.89 14.42 -1.36
CA LEU A 602 -24.78 13.47 -1.25
C LEU A 602 -23.43 13.98 -1.77
N PHE A 603 -23.39 14.75 -2.87
CA PHE A 603 -22.13 15.29 -3.38
C PHE A 603 -21.56 16.38 -2.49
N GLN A 604 -22.39 17.06 -1.70
CA GLN A 604 -21.96 18.08 -0.76
C GLN A 604 -21.40 17.46 0.52
N ALA A 605 -21.89 16.30 0.94
CA ALA A 605 -21.47 15.63 2.15
C ALA A 605 -20.13 14.89 2.01
N VAL A 606 -19.68 14.62 0.80
CA VAL A 606 -18.45 13.82 0.52
C VAL A 606 -17.18 14.66 0.48
N GLN A 607 -17.26 15.98 0.63
CA GLN A 607 -16.13 16.88 0.37
C GLN A 607 -15.09 16.94 1.49
N THR A 608 -15.43 16.60 2.70
CA THR A 608 -14.48 16.51 3.84
C THR A 608 -14.92 15.43 4.82
N PHE A 609 -13.95 14.65 5.30
CA PHE A 609 -14.18 13.65 6.33
C PHE A 609 -13.32 13.98 7.56
N PRO A 610 -13.72 14.92 8.44
CA PRO A 610 -12.97 15.22 9.62
C PRO A 610 -12.89 13.97 10.50
N VAL A 611 -11.67 13.51 10.74
CA VAL A 611 -11.38 12.34 11.57
C VAL A 611 -10.31 12.69 12.58
N ALA A 612 -10.42 12.14 13.76
CA ALA A 612 -9.42 12.25 14.79
C ALA A 612 -9.06 10.87 15.33
N PHE A 613 -7.78 10.59 15.38
CA PHE A 613 -7.23 9.40 16.01
C PHE A 613 -6.20 9.82 17.06
N GLN A 614 -6.25 9.23 18.25
CA GLN A 614 -5.25 9.44 19.28
C GLN A 614 -4.89 8.15 20.00
N SER A 615 -3.63 8.04 20.38
CA SER A 615 -3.12 6.84 21.03
C SER A 615 -2.00 7.18 22.02
N PRO A 616 -2.32 7.53 23.28
CA PRO A 616 -1.36 7.52 24.36
C PRO A 616 -0.97 6.09 24.73
N MET A 617 0.30 5.87 25.04
CA MET A 617 0.83 4.58 25.46
C MET A 617 1.87 4.72 26.56
N ALA A 618 1.95 3.71 27.38
CA ALA A 618 2.98 3.57 28.42
C ALA A 618 3.50 2.13 28.46
N ARG A 619 4.79 1.96 28.68
CA ARG A 619 5.40 0.66 28.92
C ARG A 619 6.41 0.77 30.04
N LEU A 620 6.30 -0.14 31.00
CA LEU A 620 7.26 -0.38 32.04
C LEU A 620 7.96 -1.73 31.81
N SER A 621 9.26 -1.75 31.89
CA SER A 621 10.06 -2.96 31.74
C SER A 621 11.06 -3.05 32.85
N VAL A 622 11.04 -4.17 33.60
CA VAL A 622 11.87 -4.38 34.78
C VAL A 622 12.77 -5.60 34.57
N LYS A 623 14.06 -5.40 34.60
CA LYS A 623 15.05 -6.48 34.59
C LYS A 623 15.06 -7.17 35.95
N VAL A 624 14.53 -8.39 36.03
CA VAL A 624 14.49 -9.21 37.24
C VAL A 624 15.89 -9.78 37.52
N ASN A 625 16.50 -10.38 36.49
CA ASN A 625 17.88 -10.86 36.50
C ASN A 625 18.49 -10.77 35.10
N ASP A 626 19.68 -11.32 34.87
CA ASP A 626 20.34 -11.23 33.54
C ASP A 626 19.67 -12.02 32.45
N LYS A 627 18.74 -12.91 32.77
CA LYS A 627 18.01 -13.74 31.81
C LYS A 627 16.52 -13.41 31.73
N LEU A 628 15.97 -12.74 32.75
CA LEU A 628 14.53 -12.53 32.86
C LEU A 628 14.18 -11.06 33.01
N ARG A 629 13.21 -10.63 32.22
CA ARG A 629 12.62 -9.29 32.27
C ARG A 629 11.10 -9.41 32.32
N TRP A 630 10.48 -8.64 33.19
CA TRP A 630 9.05 -8.46 33.25
C TRP A 630 8.67 -7.17 32.53
N ASN A 631 7.63 -7.23 31.68
CA ASN A 631 7.11 -6.09 30.94
C ASN A 631 5.62 -5.91 31.23
N ALA A 632 5.19 -4.68 31.36
CA ALA A 632 3.78 -4.29 31.39
C ALA A 632 3.58 -3.10 30.47
N GLY A 633 2.57 -3.16 29.63
CA GLY A 633 2.22 -2.09 28.68
C GLY A 633 0.74 -1.77 28.73
N TYR A 634 0.44 -0.51 28.46
CA TYR A 634 -0.91 0.01 28.31
C TYR A 634 -0.96 0.94 27.11
N GLN A 635 -2.00 0.84 26.32
CA GLN A 635 -2.25 1.72 25.19
C GLN A 635 -3.74 1.98 25.03
N TYR A 636 -4.08 3.25 24.92
CA TYR A 636 -5.43 3.68 24.61
C TYR A 636 -5.53 4.03 23.13
N TYR A 637 -6.66 3.74 22.52
CA TYR A 637 -7.00 4.11 21.16
C TYR A 637 -8.33 4.85 21.16
N GLY A 638 -8.32 6.08 20.67
CA GLY A 638 -9.53 6.88 20.45
C GLY A 638 -9.67 7.23 18.99
N TYR A 639 -10.77 6.88 18.38
CA TYR A 639 -11.13 7.24 17.02
C TYR A 639 -12.48 7.94 17.01
N GLN A 640 -12.54 9.05 16.31
CA GLN A 640 -13.76 9.83 16.13
C GLN A 640 -13.83 10.30 14.68
N GLN A 641 -15.02 10.26 14.12
CA GLN A 641 -15.34 10.73 12.79
C GLN A 641 -16.56 11.64 12.88
N ASP A 642 -16.45 12.85 12.33
CA ASP A 642 -17.53 13.85 12.43
C ASP A 642 -18.64 13.60 11.41
N PHE A 643 -18.36 12.83 10.34
CA PHE A 643 -19.36 12.47 9.34
C PHE A 643 -20.45 11.56 9.91
N THR A 644 -20.07 10.62 10.78
CA THR A 644 -21.01 9.76 11.50
C THR A 644 -20.45 9.39 12.86
N SER A 645 -21.24 9.60 13.91
CA SER A 645 -20.88 9.19 15.26
C SER A 645 -20.87 7.69 15.47
N LEU A 646 -21.45 6.93 14.53
CA LEU A 646 -21.60 5.48 14.62
C LEU A 646 -20.27 4.73 14.54
N LEU A 647 -19.26 5.30 13.89
CA LEU A 647 -17.94 4.68 13.72
C LEU A 647 -16.93 5.06 14.81
N GLY A 648 -17.30 5.94 15.74
CA GLY A 648 -16.44 6.30 16.85
C GLY A 648 -16.22 5.13 17.82
N TYR A 649 -14.95 4.96 18.29
CA TYR A 649 -14.62 4.01 19.33
C TYR A 649 -13.59 4.53 20.33
N ARG A 650 -13.57 3.92 21.50
CA ARG A 650 -12.53 4.07 22.54
C ARG A 650 -12.12 2.67 22.98
N ALA A 651 -10.85 2.35 22.85
CA ALA A 651 -10.33 1.06 23.25
C ALA A 651 -9.15 1.19 24.20
N ASN A 652 -9.12 0.33 25.20
CA ASN A 652 -8.00 0.19 26.09
C ASN A 652 -7.40 -1.19 25.85
N THR A 653 -6.09 -1.24 25.59
CA THR A 653 -5.35 -2.48 25.48
C THR A 653 -4.22 -2.47 26.50
N GLY A 654 -3.99 -3.58 27.13
CA GLY A 654 -2.89 -3.75 28.04
C GLY A 654 -2.28 -5.13 27.89
N TYR A 655 -1.04 -5.29 28.31
CA TYR A 655 -0.41 -6.59 28.38
C TYR A 655 0.54 -6.69 29.57
N THR A 656 0.71 -7.90 30.05
CA THR A 656 1.81 -8.26 30.94
C THR A 656 2.55 -9.46 30.36
N SER A 657 3.87 -9.42 30.36
CA SER A 657 4.69 -10.44 29.75
C SER A 657 5.99 -10.69 30.50
N LEU A 658 6.55 -11.87 30.26
CA LEU A 658 7.89 -12.25 30.66
C LEU A 658 8.75 -12.46 29.44
N SER A 659 9.86 -11.76 29.38
CA SER A 659 10.88 -11.92 28.35
C SER A 659 12.06 -12.66 28.95
N PHE A 660 12.43 -13.77 28.33
CA PHE A 660 13.53 -14.63 28.74
C PHE A 660 14.60 -14.67 27.65
N SER A 661 15.88 -14.67 28.05
CA SER A 661 17.02 -14.76 27.13
C SER A 661 18.19 -15.54 27.76
N PHE A 662 18.83 -16.43 26.97
CA PHE A 662 20.01 -17.20 27.40
C PHE A 662 20.98 -17.48 26.25
#